data_b095de365eb9b65d576b3a0658882957
#
_entry.id   b095de365eb9b65d576b3a0658882957
#
_cell.length_a   1.000
_cell.length_b   1.000
_cell.length_c   1.000
_cell.angle_alpha   90.00
_cell.angle_beta   90.00
_cell.angle_gamma   90.00
#
_symmetry.space_group_name_H-M   'P 1'
#
loop_
_entity.id
_entity.type
_entity.pdbx_description
1 polymer ?
#
loop_
_entity_poly.entity_id
_entity_poly.type
_entity_poly.pdbx_seq_one_letter_code
_entity_poly.pdbx_strand_id
1 'polypeptide(L)'
;MNSHEPLYNWRPWTRQDGAAALWLVGCALLLAWPVWTGGAASYLDNPVHLAEIYALAQSQSSWIDIGFLGAPVGNLHSPLWTGLLTSAVRLGLPLEPAYSALLVGGLVAPALALFAGARQQLSTPGAALAAYVVLVQRPALAGVESPLGGMYPFYLGMALCIALAFVLARPGSSARSLAGFAALVGVIGLTHTFALLVAGLLGAVAVARLGQRRLWRQAAAVAAALALGALASAAYWLQPLLDGQAVQRSPQNLNSEMLLRLLVFPQDLVAMISRRPAAEWQLWGLDGAVMAALLLAGLGGAALQVRSALNRTAPEPTAVLGLGLSAMLAGLLFAVLPGTSLPLLGPVSWRFLYPLRLGLALAALPLLARWPLLQRGAQTNRRPVITAAAALLTAACLLWGWPLRQQVAPTHSAELAEVSQLWSYLRAHRGADWRRVYLQNTYQTKPLQHQDGSPSLLAQSHVLALTSHNAGVHQLGPYYGVTPYATDWTASAHDNLFGVPTSQARVYAHTLTWLVRSGCSHLVLADPRLIPGFVALGLEPLWRAGRFAVLQLPRAQWPDTAQGQGATAQVDHRLAHRLTAAIQVDRPGGQVRLPVAWSPHWQLQAPAGLGIRGDKMGLTVVSGPSTGNYAVTLEYVSPKLGLWVSAAAWLAVAGLAVLPRRRRLVSAHRGDYPEGSKP
;
A
#
# COMPACT_ATOMS: atom_id res chain seq x y z
N MET A 1 -10.56 16.95 -42.10
CA MET A 1 -10.15 17.18 -40.70
C MET A 1 -8.67 16.83 -40.57
N ASN A 2 -7.83 17.82 -40.60
CA ASN A 2 -6.37 17.68 -40.50
C ASN A 2 -6.00 17.25 -39.09
N SER A 3 -5.68 15.96 -38.91
CA SER A 3 -5.41 15.30 -37.63
C SER A 3 -3.93 15.34 -37.21
N HIS A 4 -3.26 16.43 -37.44
CA HIS A 4 -1.87 16.59 -37.00
C HIS A 4 -1.73 17.42 -35.72
N GLU A 5 -2.75 17.51 -34.88
CA GLU A 5 -2.52 18.09 -33.57
C GLU A 5 -1.66 17.11 -32.74
N PRO A 6 -0.52 17.59 -32.23
CA PRO A 6 0.33 16.78 -31.39
C PRO A 6 -0.41 16.37 -30.12
N LEU A 7 -0.15 15.15 -29.68
CA LEU A 7 -0.52 14.66 -28.35
C LEU A 7 -0.35 15.78 -27.34
N TYR A 8 -1.46 16.26 -26.79
CA TYR A 8 -1.46 17.26 -25.75
C TYR A 8 -0.40 18.34 -25.98
N ASN A 9 -0.77 19.47 -26.55
CA ASN A 9 0.06 20.68 -26.47
C ASN A 9 0.10 21.11 -25.00
N TRP A 10 0.90 20.38 -24.22
CA TRP A 10 1.14 20.74 -22.84
C TRP A 10 1.73 22.14 -22.84
N ARG A 11 1.02 23.06 -22.19
CA ARG A 11 1.55 24.39 -21.96
C ARG A 11 2.97 24.25 -21.39
N PRO A 12 3.98 24.86 -22.00
CA PRO A 12 5.34 24.80 -21.49
C PRO A 12 5.37 25.33 -20.04
N TRP A 13 6.28 24.78 -19.27
CA TRP A 13 6.49 25.23 -17.89
C TRP A 13 7.04 26.65 -17.89
N THR A 14 6.43 27.51 -17.10
CA THR A 14 6.90 28.85 -16.83
C THR A 14 7.69 28.90 -15.52
N ARG A 15 8.46 29.98 -15.29
CA ARG A 15 9.12 30.19 -13.98
C ARG A 15 8.10 30.21 -12.82
N GLN A 16 6.90 30.74 -13.06
CA GLN A 16 5.84 30.76 -12.06
C GLN A 16 5.32 29.36 -11.75
N ASP A 17 5.20 28.48 -12.76
CA ASP A 17 4.79 27.08 -12.53
C ASP A 17 5.86 26.35 -11.71
N GLY A 18 7.14 26.59 -11.99
CA GLY A 18 8.24 26.04 -11.20
C GLY A 18 8.20 26.50 -9.73
N ALA A 19 7.99 27.79 -9.50
CA ALA A 19 7.87 28.36 -8.16
C ALA A 19 6.68 27.77 -7.39
N ALA A 20 5.53 27.61 -8.05
CA ALA A 20 4.34 27.01 -7.44
C ALA A 20 4.56 25.53 -7.10
N ALA A 21 5.21 24.76 -7.96
CA ALA A 21 5.57 23.37 -7.68
C ALA A 21 6.55 23.27 -6.49
N LEU A 22 7.57 24.12 -6.44
CA LEU A 22 8.50 24.17 -5.31
C LEU A 22 7.81 24.58 -4.01
N TRP A 23 6.85 25.50 -4.07
CA TRP A 23 6.02 25.86 -2.92
C TRP A 23 5.21 24.65 -2.41
N LEU A 24 4.57 23.87 -3.29
CA LEU A 24 3.87 22.64 -2.90
C LEU A 24 4.80 21.62 -2.25
N VAL A 25 6.02 21.45 -2.78
CA VAL A 25 7.05 20.60 -2.16
C VAL A 25 7.42 21.13 -0.78
N GLY A 26 7.63 22.44 -0.64
CA GLY A 26 7.90 23.08 0.65
C GLY A 26 6.78 22.84 1.67
N CYS A 27 5.53 22.97 1.26
CA CYS A 27 4.37 22.65 2.11
C CYS A 27 4.36 21.17 2.53
N ALA A 28 4.66 20.25 1.61
CA ALA A 28 4.75 18.83 1.93
C ALA A 28 5.88 18.52 2.91
N LEU A 29 7.05 19.15 2.76
CA LEU A 29 8.17 19.03 3.69
C LEU A 29 7.82 19.55 5.08
N LEU A 30 7.10 20.68 5.16
CA LEU A 30 6.62 21.21 6.43
C LEU A 30 5.60 20.28 7.10
N LEU A 31 4.70 19.70 6.34
CA LEU A 31 3.71 18.73 6.84
C LEU A 31 4.39 17.42 7.28
N ALA A 32 5.39 16.96 6.53
CA ALA A 32 6.16 15.75 6.84
C ALA A 32 7.29 15.96 7.88
N TRP A 33 7.49 17.21 8.34
CA TRP A 33 8.52 17.54 9.32
C TRP A 33 8.62 16.59 10.50
N PRO A 34 7.50 16.17 11.15
CA PRO A 34 7.57 15.26 12.28
C PRO A 34 8.16 13.88 11.92
N VAL A 35 7.94 13.41 10.69
CA VAL A 35 8.47 12.13 10.20
C VAL A 35 9.97 12.21 9.96
N TRP A 36 10.47 13.37 9.49
CA TRP A 36 11.90 13.60 9.31
C TRP A 36 12.66 13.70 10.64
N THR A 37 12.07 14.33 11.63
CA THR A 37 12.74 14.62 12.91
C THR A 37 12.49 13.59 13.99
N GLY A 38 11.39 12.84 13.92
CA GLY A 38 10.97 11.85 14.91
C GLY A 38 11.28 10.40 14.57
N GLY A 39 11.87 10.15 13.41
CA GLY A 39 12.15 8.80 12.94
C GLY A 39 10.94 8.18 12.24
N ALA A 40 10.94 8.20 10.90
CA ALA A 40 9.96 7.49 10.08
C ALA A 40 9.85 6.01 10.48
N ALA A 41 10.97 5.43 10.93
CA ALA A 41 11.09 4.04 11.32
C ALA A 41 10.21 3.60 12.50
N SER A 42 9.70 4.53 13.30
CA SER A 42 8.87 4.19 14.47
C SER A 42 7.39 4.55 14.32
N TYR A 43 6.95 5.02 13.13
CA TYR A 43 5.59 5.50 12.94
C TYR A 43 4.72 4.50 12.19
N LEU A 44 3.62 4.06 12.79
CA LEU A 44 2.56 3.19 12.22
C LEU A 44 3.11 1.92 11.53
N ASP A 45 2.89 1.77 10.22
CA ASP A 45 3.26 0.60 9.43
C ASP A 45 4.70 0.68 8.85
N ASN A 46 5.36 1.83 8.99
CA ASN A 46 6.72 2.02 8.48
C ASN A 46 7.71 0.95 8.97
N PRO A 47 7.70 0.53 10.26
CA PRO A 47 8.60 -0.52 10.72
C PRO A 47 8.42 -1.85 9.98
N VAL A 48 7.20 -2.16 9.53
CA VAL A 48 6.92 -3.39 8.76
C VAL A 48 7.57 -3.30 7.39
N HIS A 49 7.38 -2.19 6.68
CA HIS A 49 7.99 -1.98 5.37
C HIS A 49 9.53 -2.01 5.43
N LEU A 50 10.10 -1.37 6.46
CA LEU A 50 11.55 -1.38 6.67
C LEU A 50 12.06 -2.78 6.98
N ALA A 51 11.36 -3.55 7.83
CA ALA A 51 11.71 -4.92 8.16
C ALA A 51 11.69 -5.83 6.90
N GLU A 52 10.69 -5.66 6.03
CA GLU A 52 10.64 -6.37 4.74
C GLU A 52 11.82 -6.04 3.84
N ILE A 53 12.14 -4.75 3.69
CA ILE A 53 13.26 -4.31 2.84
C ILE A 53 14.58 -4.87 3.36
N TYR A 54 14.81 -4.82 4.69
CA TYR A 54 16.00 -5.39 5.30
C TYR A 54 16.09 -6.91 5.10
N ALA A 55 14.98 -7.62 5.30
CA ALA A 55 14.95 -9.06 5.08
C ALA A 55 15.21 -9.43 3.62
N LEU A 56 14.62 -8.68 2.69
CA LEU A 56 14.85 -8.85 1.25
C LEU A 56 16.29 -8.53 0.85
N ALA A 57 16.88 -7.50 1.45
CA ALA A 57 18.26 -7.13 1.17
C ALA A 57 19.23 -8.22 1.61
N GLN A 58 18.91 -8.95 2.69
CA GLN A 58 19.70 -10.05 3.21
C GLN A 58 19.35 -11.41 2.57
N SER A 59 18.15 -11.56 2.03
CA SER A 59 17.69 -12.82 1.43
C SER A 59 18.24 -12.99 0.02
N GLN A 60 18.56 -14.25 -0.32
CA GLN A 60 18.87 -14.68 -1.70
C GLN A 60 17.63 -15.25 -2.41
N SER A 61 16.47 -15.24 -1.77
CA SER A 61 15.23 -15.85 -2.23
C SER A 61 14.08 -14.85 -2.23
N SER A 62 13.04 -15.18 -2.98
CA SER A 62 11.75 -14.50 -2.94
C SER A 62 10.85 -14.94 -1.76
N TRP A 63 11.33 -15.83 -0.91
CA TRP A 63 10.70 -16.21 0.35
C TRP A 63 11.44 -15.54 1.51
N ILE A 64 10.73 -14.86 2.38
CA ILE A 64 11.29 -14.20 3.55
C ILE A 64 10.70 -14.78 4.83
N ASP A 65 11.54 -14.95 5.86
CA ASP A 65 11.13 -15.44 7.18
C ASP A 65 10.76 -14.28 8.10
N ILE A 66 9.89 -13.41 7.59
CA ILE A 66 9.30 -12.33 8.38
C ILE A 66 7.85 -12.67 8.67
N GLY A 67 7.43 -12.42 9.91
CA GLY A 67 6.07 -12.61 10.33
C GLY A 67 5.74 -14.04 10.70
N PHE A 68 4.67 -14.60 10.15
CA PHE A 68 4.16 -15.91 10.55
C PHE A 68 4.74 -17.03 9.67
N LEU A 69 5.93 -17.53 10.05
CA LEU A 69 6.53 -18.73 9.46
C LEU A 69 6.92 -18.57 7.98
N GLY A 70 7.11 -17.34 7.54
CA GLY A 70 7.56 -17.01 6.20
C GLY A 70 6.46 -16.70 5.19
N ALA A 71 6.81 -15.93 4.19
CA ALA A 71 5.91 -15.54 3.10
C ALA A 71 6.67 -15.25 1.81
N PRO A 72 6.02 -15.45 0.63
CA PRO A 72 6.57 -15.01 -0.63
C PRO A 72 6.53 -13.48 -0.73
N VAL A 73 7.64 -12.89 -1.14
CA VAL A 73 7.82 -11.44 -1.24
C VAL A 73 6.79 -10.75 -2.13
N GLY A 74 6.45 -11.37 -3.26
CA GLY A 74 5.51 -10.78 -4.22
C GLY A 74 4.11 -10.52 -3.68
N ASN A 75 3.77 -11.09 -2.52
CA ASN A 75 2.44 -10.97 -1.93
C ASN A 75 2.35 -9.90 -0.83
N LEU A 76 3.47 -9.29 -0.45
CA LEU A 76 3.51 -8.45 0.74
C LEU A 76 3.24 -6.97 0.42
N HIS A 77 4.01 -6.36 -0.43
CA HIS A 77 3.88 -4.93 -0.75
C HIS A 77 4.29 -4.63 -2.20
N SER A 78 4.18 -3.36 -2.57
CA SER A 78 4.50 -2.84 -3.90
C SER A 78 5.87 -3.32 -4.41
N PRO A 79 5.94 -4.13 -5.47
CA PRO A 79 7.20 -4.70 -5.94
C PRO A 79 8.16 -3.63 -6.49
N LEU A 80 7.63 -2.56 -7.08
CA LEU A 80 8.46 -1.49 -7.64
C LEU A 80 9.25 -0.77 -6.56
N TRP A 81 8.59 -0.25 -5.54
CA TRP A 81 9.24 0.57 -4.53
C TRP A 81 10.05 -0.26 -3.54
N THR A 82 9.51 -1.40 -3.13
CA THR A 82 10.24 -2.36 -2.28
C THR A 82 11.49 -2.87 -3.00
N GLY A 83 11.38 -3.20 -4.29
CA GLY A 83 12.53 -3.62 -5.10
C GLY A 83 13.57 -2.53 -5.28
N LEU A 84 13.17 -1.28 -5.53
CA LEU A 84 14.08 -0.15 -5.64
C LEU A 84 14.82 0.11 -4.33
N LEU A 85 14.11 0.13 -3.20
CA LEU A 85 14.73 0.33 -1.89
C LEU A 85 15.64 -0.83 -1.50
N THR A 86 15.22 -2.07 -1.75
CA THR A 86 16.08 -3.25 -1.55
C THR A 86 17.36 -3.17 -2.36
N SER A 87 17.28 -2.75 -3.63
CA SER A 87 18.43 -2.55 -4.48
C SER A 87 19.35 -1.44 -3.96
N ALA A 88 18.75 -0.34 -3.49
CA ALA A 88 19.50 0.75 -2.88
C ALA A 88 20.29 0.28 -1.63
N VAL A 89 19.66 -0.51 -0.76
CA VAL A 89 20.32 -1.09 0.42
C VAL A 89 21.45 -2.03 0.03
N ARG A 90 21.25 -2.88 -0.98
CA ARG A 90 22.31 -3.78 -1.50
C ARG A 90 23.50 -3.02 -2.11
N LEU A 91 23.25 -1.81 -2.60
CA LEU A 91 24.31 -0.91 -3.10
C LEU A 91 24.97 -0.08 -1.98
N GLY A 92 24.60 -0.32 -0.71
CA GLY A 92 25.18 0.35 0.45
C GLY A 92 24.57 1.73 0.75
N LEU A 93 23.45 2.10 0.11
CA LEU A 93 22.75 3.34 0.44
C LEU A 93 21.97 3.21 1.74
N PRO A 94 21.96 4.26 2.59
CA PRO A 94 21.21 4.22 3.84
C PRO A 94 19.70 4.16 3.57
N LEU A 95 19.03 3.17 4.18
CA LEU A 95 17.62 2.92 3.91
C LEU A 95 16.70 4.03 4.43
N GLU A 96 16.90 4.50 5.67
CA GLU A 96 15.98 5.42 6.33
C GLU A 96 15.79 6.76 5.58
N PRO A 97 16.86 7.45 5.13
CA PRO A 97 16.69 8.66 4.32
C PRO A 97 15.98 8.41 3.00
N ALA A 98 16.32 7.33 2.29
CA ALA A 98 15.67 6.96 1.03
C ALA A 98 14.18 6.63 1.24
N TYR A 99 13.87 5.93 2.31
CA TYR A 99 12.50 5.61 2.71
C TYR A 99 11.71 6.88 3.07
N SER A 100 12.28 7.76 3.90
CA SER A 100 11.69 9.04 4.26
C SER A 100 11.40 9.92 3.03
N ALA A 101 12.31 9.94 2.07
CA ALA A 101 12.10 10.65 0.80
C ALA A 101 10.89 10.08 0.01
N LEU A 102 10.69 8.75 0.03
CA LEU A 102 9.51 8.13 -0.59
C LEU A 102 8.21 8.45 0.15
N LEU A 103 8.23 8.56 1.48
CA LEU A 103 7.05 8.97 2.26
C LEU A 103 6.62 10.39 1.85
N VAL A 104 7.56 11.32 1.76
CA VAL A 104 7.30 12.70 1.30
C VAL A 104 6.90 12.70 -0.17
N GLY A 105 7.55 11.89 -0.98
CA GLY A 105 7.16 11.68 -2.39
C GLY A 105 5.71 11.24 -2.53
N GLY A 106 5.28 10.26 -1.72
CA GLY A 106 3.90 9.81 -1.65
C GLY A 106 2.93 10.91 -1.26
N LEU A 107 3.32 11.78 -0.32
CA LEU A 107 2.50 12.91 0.11
C LEU A 107 2.34 13.95 -1.00
N VAL A 108 3.42 14.35 -1.66
CA VAL A 108 3.39 15.47 -2.62
C VAL A 108 3.02 15.06 -4.05
N ALA A 109 3.31 13.82 -4.47
CA ALA A 109 3.13 13.40 -5.86
C ALA A 109 1.70 13.55 -6.39
N PRO A 110 0.62 13.21 -5.66
CA PRO A 110 -0.74 13.43 -6.13
C PRO A 110 -1.05 14.92 -6.35
N ALA A 111 -0.56 15.79 -5.46
CA ALA A 111 -0.73 17.23 -5.58
C ALA A 111 0.02 17.77 -6.80
N LEU A 112 1.27 17.35 -7.03
CA LEU A 112 2.05 17.75 -8.20
C LEU A 112 1.43 17.24 -9.51
N ALA A 113 0.93 16.00 -9.53
CA ALA A 113 0.24 15.45 -10.69
C ALA A 113 -1.03 16.24 -11.02
N LEU A 114 -1.83 16.59 -9.99
CA LEU A 114 -3.00 17.45 -10.16
C LEU A 114 -2.60 18.85 -10.62
N PHE A 115 -1.59 19.47 -10.03
CA PHE A 115 -1.06 20.76 -10.43
C PHE A 115 -0.67 20.75 -11.91
N ALA A 116 0.13 19.78 -12.33
CA ALA A 116 0.60 19.66 -13.72
C ALA A 116 -0.56 19.55 -14.72
N GLY A 117 -1.62 18.82 -14.38
CA GLY A 117 -2.81 18.71 -15.20
C GLY A 117 -3.71 19.94 -15.14
N ALA A 118 -4.00 20.43 -13.93
CA ALA A 118 -4.93 21.54 -13.72
C ALA A 118 -4.44 22.86 -14.33
N ARG A 119 -3.13 23.11 -14.36
CA ARG A 119 -2.55 24.30 -15.01
C ARG A 119 -2.82 24.41 -16.51
N GLN A 120 -3.28 23.33 -17.13
CA GLN A 120 -3.73 23.39 -18.53
C GLN A 120 -5.06 24.16 -18.68
N GLN A 121 -5.85 24.21 -17.62
CA GLN A 121 -7.19 24.81 -17.59
C GLN A 121 -7.26 26.06 -16.70
N LEU A 122 -6.48 26.08 -15.62
CA LEU A 122 -6.44 27.14 -14.61
C LEU A 122 -5.21 28.04 -14.77
N SER A 123 -5.26 29.20 -14.12
CA SER A 123 -4.05 29.98 -13.84
C SER A 123 -3.09 29.21 -12.93
N THR A 124 -1.81 29.56 -12.92
CA THR A 124 -0.83 28.91 -12.03
C THR A 124 -1.25 28.96 -10.55
N PRO A 125 -1.72 30.10 -9.99
CA PRO A 125 -2.24 30.13 -8.62
C PRO A 125 -3.48 29.26 -8.42
N GLY A 126 -4.41 29.23 -9.39
CA GLY A 126 -5.60 28.39 -9.32
C GLY A 126 -5.27 26.90 -9.31
N ALA A 127 -4.34 26.48 -10.15
CA ALA A 127 -3.84 25.09 -10.17
C ALA A 127 -3.10 24.73 -8.87
N ALA A 128 -2.29 25.66 -8.33
CA ALA A 128 -1.60 25.48 -7.08
C ALA A 128 -2.56 25.33 -5.88
N LEU A 129 -3.63 26.14 -5.86
CA LEU A 129 -4.66 26.03 -4.83
C LEU A 129 -5.40 24.68 -4.90
N ALA A 130 -5.80 24.24 -6.09
CA ALA A 130 -6.43 22.92 -6.27
C ALA A 130 -5.52 21.79 -5.80
N ALA A 131 -4.23 21.85 -6.13
CA ALA A 131 -3.23 20.89 -5.69
C ALA A 131 -2.98 20.93 -4.17
N TYR A 132 -2.95 22.13 -3.59
CA TYR A 132 -2.81 22.31 -2.15
C TYR A 132 -3.95 21.64 -1.38
N VAL A 133 -5.19 21.78 -1.85
CA VAL A 133 -6.35 21.13 -1.24
C VAL A 133 -6.17 19.60 -1.20
N VAL A 134 -5.59 19.01 -2.23
CA VAL A 134 -5.28 17.56 -2.23
C VAL A 134 -4.17 17.23 -1.25
N LEU A 135 -3.16 18.08 -1.11
CA LEU A 135 -2.03 17.90 -0.22
C LEU A 135 -2.44 17.89 1.26
N VAL A 136 -3.37 18.78 1.65
CA VAL A 136 -3.75 18.96 3.06
C VAL A 136 -4.94 18.12 3.51
N GLN A 137 -5.40 17.18 2.72
CA GLN A 137 -6.48 16.27 3.11
C GLN A 137 -6.03 15.35 4.25
N ARG A 138 -6.91 15.12 5.21
CA ARG A 138 -6.63 14.29 6.39
C ARG A 138 -6.10 12.89 6.04
N PRO A 139 -6.66 12.13 5.08
CA PRO A 139 -6.10 10.84 4.72
C PRO A 139 -4.63 10.93 4.28
N ALA A 140 -4.20 12.08 3.78
CA ALA A 140 -2.80 12.31 3.42
C ALA A 140 -1.92 12.62 4.64
N LEU A 141 -2.48 13.11 5.75
CA LEU A 141 -1.70 13.64 6.86
C LEU A 141 -1.67 12.77 8.11
N ALA A 142 -2.67 11.94 8.34
CA ALA A 142 -2.80 11.23 9.61
C ALA A 142 -3.32 9.80 9.46
N GLY A 143 -2.88 8.94 10.35
CA GLY A 143 -3.32 7.55 10.48
C GLY A 143 -2.62 6.57 9.54
N VAL A 144 -2.98 5.32 9.64
CA VAL A 144 -2.45 4.19 8.83
C VAL A 144 -2.68 4.35 7.33
N GLU A 145 -3.59 5.23 6.95
CA GLU A 145 -3.93 5.53 5.57
C GLU A 145 -3.03 6.58 4.94
N SER A 146 -2.26 7.30 5.75
CA SER A 146 -1.37 8.35 5.31
C SER A 146 -0.16 7.76 4.55
N PRO A 147 0.34 8.42 3.50
CA PRO A 147 1.64 8.07 2.93
C PRO A 147 2.75 8.11 3.99
N LEU A 148 2.65 9.01 4.98
CA LEU A 148 3.60 9.11 6.08
C LEU A 148 3.50 7.91 7.04
N GLY A 149 2.36 7.23 7.11
CA GLY A 149 2.14 6.02 7.90
C GLY A 149 2.51 4.71 7.19
N GLY A 150 3.02 4.76 5.95
CA GLY A 150 3.44 3.58 5.19
C GLY A 150 2.68 3.38 3.88
N MET A 151 1.56 4.08 3.64
CA MET A 151 0.76 3.91 2.43
C MET A 151 1.29 4.68 1.20
N TYR A 152 2.55 5.12 1.22
CA TYR A 152 3.18 5.86 0.12
C TYR A 152 3.05 5.17 -1.26
N PRO A 153 3.10 3.82 -1.40
CA PRO A 153 2.96 3.20 -2.71
C PRO A 153 1.57 3.44 -3.32
N PHE A 154 0.53 3.42 -2.49
CA PHE A 154 -0.83 3.72 -2.93
C PHE A 154 -0.96 5.16 -3.44
N TYR A 155 -0.40 6.13 -2.70
CA TYR A 155 -0.44 7.55 -3.08
C TYR A 155 0.37 7.84 -4.34
N LEU A 156 1.54 7.22 -4.49
CA LEU A 156 2.32 7.29 -5.72
C LEU A 156 1.55 6.70 -6.91
N GLY A 157 0.86 5.56 -6.70
CA GLY A 157 -0.05 4.98 -7.67
C GLY A 157 -1.19 5.93 -8.05
N MET A 158 -1.79 6.61 -7.07
CA MET A 158 -2.83 7.61 -7.32
C MET A 158 -2.31 8.83 -8.07
N ALA A 159 -1.09 9.28 -7.81
CA ALA A 159 -0.46 10.33 -8.60
C ALA A 159 -0.35 9.95 -10.08
N LEU A 160 0.05 8.70 -10.35
CA LEU A 160 0.10 8.18 -11.71
C LEU A 160 -1.30 8.02 -12.32
N CYS A 161 -2.32 7.67 -11.54
CA CYS A 161 -3.72 7.65 -12.00
C CYS A 161 -4.23 9.05 -12.37
N ILE A 162 -3.85 10.10 -11.61
CA ILE A 162 -4.16 11.48 -11.98
C ILE A 162 -3.50 11.82 -13.33
N ALA A 163 -2.21 11.51 -13.51
CA ALA A 163 -1.53 11.72 -14.78
C ALA A 163 -2.22 10.94 -15.92
N LEU A 164 -2.61 9.69 -15.66
CA LEU A 164 -3.37 8.86 -16.59
C LEU A 164 -4.70 9.50 -16.98
N ALA A 165 -5.44 10.10 -16.03
CA ALA A 165 -6.70 10.79 -16.30
C ALA A 165 -6.51 11.92 -17.32
N PHE A 166 -5.45 12.72 -17.18
CA PHE A 166 -5.15 13.79 -18.14
C PHE A 166 -4.70 13.28 -19.50
N VAL A 167 -3.97 12.16 -19.56
CA VAL A 167 -3.61 11.50 -20.83
C VAL A 167 -4.84 10.93 -21.51
N LEU A 168 -5.74 10.27 -20.77
CA LEU A 168 -6.99 9.71 -21.29
C LEU A 168 -8.01 10.77 -21.72
N ALA A 169 -7.88 11.98 -21.24
CA ALA A 169 -8.71 13.08 -21.70
C ALA A 169 -8.55 13.30 -23.22
N ARG A 170 -7.36 13.06 -23.78
CA ARG A 170 -7.04 13.16 -25.22
C ARG A 170 -6.13 12.01 -25.66
N PRO A 171 -6.67 10.79 -25.75
CA PRO A 171 -5.86 9.63 -26.07
C PRO A 171 -5.31 9.75 -27.50
N GLY A 172 -4.00 9.68 -27.61
CA GLY A 172 -3.34 9.58 -28.92
C GLY A 172 -3.53 8.19 -29.53
N SER A 173 -3.57 8.14 -30.87
CA SER A 173 -3.72 6.88 -31.64
C SER A 173 -2.39 6.36 -32.21
N SER A 174 -1.27 7.04 -31.99
CA SER A 174 0.02 6.58 -32.47
C SER A 174 0.55 5.42 -31.63
N ALA A 175 1.33 4.52 -32.23
CA ALA A 175 1.94 3.39 -31.52
C ALA A 175 2.75 3.85 -30.29
N ARG A 176 3.50 4.95 -30.40
CA ARG A 176 4.25 5.53 -29.27
C ARG A 176 3.36 6.04 -28.15
N SER A 177 2.19 6.64 -28.47
CA SER A 177 1.23 7.07 -27.48
C SER A 177 0.64 5.88 -26.74
N LEU A 178 0.29 4.84 -27.48
CA LEU A 178 -0.27 3.62 -26.91
C LEU A 178 0.79 2.89 -26.06
N ALA A 179 2.04 2.86 -26.51
CA ALA A 179 3.16 2.33 -25.73
C ALA A 179 3.36 3.12 -24.41
N GLY A 180 3.38 4.44 -24.48
CA GLY A 180 3.50 5.29 -23.28
C GLY A 180 2.32 5.11 -22.32
N PHE A 181 1.12 4.93 -22.87
CA PHE A 181 -0.08 4.64 -22.11
C PHE A 181 0.00 3.27 -21.42
N ALA A 182 0.38 2.22 -22.15
CA ALA A 182 0.56 0.88 -21.60
C ALA A 182 1.67 0.87 -20.53
N ALA A 183 2.79 1.55 -20.78
CA ALA A 183 3.88 1.69 -19.81
C ALA A 183 3.39 2.36 -18.51
N LEU A 184 2.62 3.44 -18.62
CA LEU A 184 2.07 4.13 -17.45
C LEU A 184 1.16 3.20 -16.62
N VAL A 185 0.27 2.45 -17.28
CA VAL A 185 -0.61 1.47 -16.60
C VAL A 185 0.22 0.35 -15.96
N GLY A 186 1.26 -0.15 -16.64
CA GLY A 186 2.17 -1.14 -16.09
C GLY A 186 2.88 -0.65 -14.82
N VAL A 187 3.40 0.57 -14.85
CA VAL A 187 4.04 1.20 -13.66
C VAL A 187 3.02 1.40 -12.53
N ILE A 188 1.78 1.81 -12.85
CA ILE A 188 0.70 1.91 -11.84
C ILE A 188 0.48 0.55 -11.17
N GLY A 189 0.36 -0.52 -11.95
CA GLY A 189 0.15 -1.88 -11.42
C GLY A 189 1.32 -2.38 -10.57
N LEU A 190 2.55 -2.11 -10.98
CA LEU A 190 3.75 -2.43 -10.18
C LEU A 190 3.88 -1.55 -8.92
N THR A 191 3.26 -0.37 -8.93
CA THR A 191 3.24 0.51 -7.77
C THR A 191 2.23 0.04 -6.72
N HIS A 192 0.98 -0.25 -7.13
CA HIS A 192 -0.05 -0.70 -6.20
C HIS A 192 -1.25 -1.30 -6.92
N THR A 193 -1.75 -2.47 -6.46
CA THR A 193 -2.89 -3.16 -7.08
C THR A 193 -4.19 -2.35 -7.08
N PHE A 194 -4.50 -1.63 -5.99
CA PHE A 194 -5.68 -0.76 -5.96
C PHE A 194 -5.58 0.40 -6.96
N ALA A 195 -4.38 0.92 -7.19
CA ALA A 195 -4.16 1.93 -8.21
C ALA A 195 -4.41 1.37 -9.62
N LEU A 196 -4.03 0.10 -9.86
CA LEU A 196 -4.34 -0.58 -11.13
C LEU A 196 -5.85 -0.71 -11.37
N LEU A 197 -6.64 -1.00 -10.32
CA LEU A 197 -8.10 -1.02 -10.43
C LEU A 197 -8.67 0.34 -10.80
N VAL A 198 -8.21 1.41 -10.15
CA VAL A 198 -8.60 2.78 -10.49
C VAL A 198 -8.21 3.11 -11.94
N ALA A 199 -7.00 2.75 -12.37
CA ALA A 199 -6.55 2.93 -13.75
C ALA A 199 -7.44 2.15 -14.76
N GLY A 200 -7.83 0.93 -14.41
CA GLY A 200 -8.76 0.12 -15.21
C GLY A 200 -10.12 0.79 -15.39
N LEU A 201 -10.68 1.36 -14.32
CA LEU A 201 -11.95 2.09 -14.38
C LEU A 201 -11.85 3.38 -15.19
N LEU A 202 -10.78 4.16 -14.99
CA LEU A 202 -10.50 5.34 -15.83
C LEU A 202 -10.43 4.97 -17.30
N GLY A 203 -9.74 3.88 -17.60
CA GLY A 203 -9.64 3.35 -18.95
C GLY A 203 -10.98 2.88 -19.54
N ALA A 204 -11.78 2.16 -18.75
CA ALA A 204 -13.11 1.70 -19.17
C ALA A 204 -14.02 2.88 -19.57
N VAL A 205 -14.01 3.96 -18.77
CA VAL A 205 -14.76 5.19 -19.09
C VAL A 205 -14.23 5.84 -20.36
N ALA A 206 -12.92 5.91 -20.54
CA ALA A 206 -12.33 6.45 -21.77
C ALA A 206 -12.72 5.64 -23.00
N VAL A 207 -12.69 4.31 -22.92
CA VAL A 207 -13.12 3.39 -23.98
C VAL A 207 -14.61 3.56 -24.30
N ALA A 208 -15.48 3.59 -23.29
CA ALA A 208 -16.91 3.79 -23.46
C ALA A 208 -17.21 5.12 -24.15
N ARG A 209 -16.53 6.19 -23.76
CA ARG A 209 -16.66 7.52 -24.38
C ARG A 209 -16.22 7.55 -25.84
N LEU A 210 -15.11 6.89 -26.17
CA LEU A 210 -14.68 6.75 -27.57
C LEU A 210 -15.71 5.96 -28.39
N GLY A 211 -16.29 4.91 -27.80
CA GLY A 211 -17.37 4.14 -28.41
C GLY A 211 -18.63 4.99 -28.67
N GLN A 212 -19.07 5.80 -27.72
CA GLN A 212 -20.19 6.75 -27.89
C GLN A 212 -19.94 7.75 -29.03
N ARG A 213 -18.67 8.14 -29.25
CA ARG A 213 -18.25 9.00 -30.39
C ARG A 213 -18.06 8.20 -31.70
N ARG A 214 -18.37 6.91 -31.71
CA ARG A 214 -18.17 5.98 -32.83
C ARG A 214 -16.70 5.84 -33.28
N LEU A 215 -15.75 6.13 -32.39
CA LEU A 215 -14.30 6.00 -32.63
C LEU A 215 -13.81 4.61 -32.23
N TRP A 216 -14.47 3.55 -32.74
CA TRP A 216 -14.27 2.16 -32.28
C TRP A 216 -12.84 1.66 -32.44
N ARG A 217 -12.13 2.03 -33.53
CA ARG A 217 -10.71 1.66 -33.70
C ARG A 217 -9.82 2.24 -32.61
N GLN A 218 -10.08 3.49 -32.22
CA GLN A 218 -9.33 4.14 -31.14
C GLN A 218 -9.71 3.57 -29.77
N ALA A 219 -10.99 3.25 -29.56
CA ALA A 219 -11.45 2.58 -28.35
C ALA A 219 -10.78 1.22 -28.17
N ALA A 220 -10.73 0.40 -29.23
CA ALA A 220 -10.05 -0.89 -29.21
C ALA A 220 -8.54 -0.76 -28.96
N ALA A 221 -7.87 0.23 -29.56
CA ALA A 221 -6.45 0.47 -29.36
C ALA A 221 -6.15 0.89 -27.91
N VAL A 222 -6.99 1.75 -27.30
CA VAL A 222 -6.86 2.15 -25.88
C VAL A 222 -7.13 0.95 -24.97
N ALA A 223 -8.16 0.14 -25.24
CA ALA A 223 -8.44 -1.07 -24.48
C ALA A 223 -7.28 -2.08 -24.55
N ALA A 224 -6.71 -2.28 -25.72
CA ALA A 224 -5.54 -3.16 -25.90
C ALA A 224 -4.31 -2.64 -25.15
N ALA A 225 -4.07 -1.33 -25.18
CA ALA A 225 -2.96 -0.72 -24.43
C ALA A 225 -3.17 -0.82 -22.90
N LEU A 226 -4.41 -0.71 -22.42
CA LEU A 226 -4.76 -0.95 -21.01
C LEU A 226 -4.46 -2.40 -20.61
N ALA A 227 -4.93 -3.36 -21.43
CA ALA A 227 -4.70 -4.78 -21.18
C ALA A 227 -3.19 -5.10 -21.18
N LEU A 228 -2.44 -4.56 -22.17
CA LEU A 228 -0.99 -4.72 -22.23
C LEU A 228 -0.28 -4.14 -21.00
N GLY A 229 -0.71 -2.96 -20.53
CA GLY A 229 -0.19 -2.35 -19.31
C GLY A 229 -0.52 -3.18 -18.06
N ALA A 230 -1.73 -3.71 -17.95
CA ALA A 230 -2.09 -4.62 -16.86
C ALA A 230 -1.21 -5.88 -16.88
N LEU A 231 -0.99 -6.49 -18.05
CA LEU A 231 -0.08 -7.64 -18.20
C LEU A 231 1.37 -7.28 -17.89
N ALA A 232 1.82 -6.04 -18.15
CA ALA A 232 3.15 -5.58 -17.79
C ALA A 232 3.40 -5.56 -16.26
N SER A 233 2.35 -5.57 -15.44
CA SER A 233 2.42 -5.72 -13.99
C SER A 233 2.05 -7.15 -13.50
N ALA A 234 1.90 -8.12 -14.40
CA ALA A 234 1.46 -9.48 -14.07
C ALA A 234 2.37 -10.21 -13.08
N ALA A 235 3.65 -9.87 -13.04
CA ALA A 235 4.60 -10.38 -12.05
C ALA A 235 4.10 -10.22 -10.60
N TYR A 236 3.23 -9.24 -10.35
CA TYR A 236 2.74 -8.92 -9.01
C TYR A 236 1.39 -9.55 -8.67
N TRP A 237 0.45 -9.58 -9.60
CA TRP A 237 -0.92 -9.98 -9.29
C TRP A 237 -1.35 -11.33 -9.87
N LEU A 238 -0.67 -11.79 -10.93
CA LEU A 238 -1.12 -12.99 -11.67
C LEU A 238 -0.97 -14.26 -10.83
N GLN A 239 0.18 -14.43 -10.19
CA GLN A 239 0.42 -15.65 -9.42
C GLN A 239 -0.49 -15.77 -8.19
N PRO A 240 -0.65 -14.74 -7.34
CA PRO A 240 -1.63 -14.78 -6.26
C PRO A 240 -3.05 -15.07 -6.72
N LEU A 241 -3.43 -14.58 -7.91
CA LEU A 241 -4.74 -14.87 -8.49
C LEU A 241 -4.88 -16.35 -8.89
N LEU A 242 -3.87 -16.92 -9.55
CA LEU A 242 -3.88 -18.33 -9.98
C LEU A 242 -3.84 -19.31 -8.81
N ASP A 243 -3.12 -18.95 -7.76
CA ASP A 243 -3.02 -19.78 -6.57
C ASP A 243 -4.30 -19.77 -5.71
N GLY A 244 -5.32 -19.03 -6.12
CA GLY A 244 -6.56 -18.85 -5.35
C GLY A 244 -6.34 -18.17 -4.01
N GLN A 245 -5.18 -17.52 -3.85
CA GLN A 245 -4.72 -16.90 -2.62
C GLN A 245 -5.22 -15.47 -2.50
N ALA A 246 -6.43 -15.27 -2.90
CA ALA A 246 -7.15 -14.10 -2.52
C ALA A 246 -7.10 -14.01 -1.01
N VAL A 247 -6.40 -12.99 -0.56
CA VAL A 247 -6.23 -12.70 0.85
C VAL A 247 -7.54 -12.90 1.58
N GLN A 248 -7.66 -14.04 2.26
CA GLN A 248 -8.75 -14.28 3.20
C GLN A 248 -8.46 -13.41 4.43
N ARG A 249 -8.71 -12.11 4.28
CA ARG A 249 -8.84 -11.27 5.46
C ARG A 249 -10.23 -11.46 6.00
N SER A 250 -10.33 -11.60 7.30
CA SER A 250 -11.61 -11.47 8.00
C SER A 250 -12.35 -10.24 7.48
N PRO A 251 -13.60 -10.36 7.04
CA PRO A 251 -14.35 -9.24 6.51
C PRO A 251 -14.48 -8.21 7.63
N GLN A 252 -13.68 -7.15 7.58
CA GLN A 252 -13.99 -5.94 8.32
C GLN A 252 -15.24 -5.38 7.64
N ASN A 253 -16.40 -5.78 8.11
CA ASN A 253 -17.64 -5.22 7.66
C ASN A 253 -17.54 -3.71 7.79
N LEU A 254 -17.60 -3.01 6.66
CA LEU A 254 -18.05 -1.63 6.66
C LEU A 254 -19.43 -1.68 7.31
N ASN A 255 -19.48 -1.39 8.60
CA ASN A 255 -20.76 -1.20 9.20
C ASN A 255 -21.38 0.05 8.54
N SER A 256 -22.69 0.06 8.46
CA SER A 256 -23.49 1.17 7.96
C SER A 256 -23.07 2.53 8.60
N GLU A 257 -22.50 2.49 9.78
CA GLU A 257 -21.95 3.62 10.52
C GLU A 257 -20.73 4.26 9.84
N MET A 258 -19.85 3.48 9.24
CA MET A 258 -18.70 4.00 8.51
C MET A 258 -19.11 4.60 7.17
N LEU A 259 -20.11 4.04 6.50
CA LEU A 259 -20.74 4.59 5.32
C LEU A 259 -21.48 5.90 5.65
N LEU A 260 -22.21 5.92 6.77
CA LEU A 260 -22.86 7.12 7.32
C LEU A 260 -21.83 8.19 7.70
N ARG A 261 -20.69 7.85 8.28
CA ARG A 261 -19.58 8.78 8.56
C ARG A 261 -18.99 9.40 7.32
N LEU A 262 -19.11 8.74 6.16
CA LEU A 262 -18.72 9.26 4.85
C LEU A 262 -19.73 10.24 4.26
N LEU A 263 -21.02 9.95 4.48
CA LEU A 263 -22.15 10.69 3.91
C LEU A 263 -22.72 11.72 4.89
N VAL A 264 -22.58 11.49 6.21
CA VAL A 264 -23.22 12.30 7.28
C VAL A 264 -22.18 13.15 8.01
N PHE A 265 -21.51 13.91 7.26
CA PHE A 265 -20.66 15.02 7.60
C PHE A 265 -21.17 15.97 8.72
N PRO A 266 -22.47 16.36 8.78
CA PRO A 266 -22.97 17.24 9.84
C PRO A 266 -22.94 16.61 11.25
N GLN A 267 -23.10 15.32 11.38
CA GLN A 267 -23.13 14.66 12.70
C GLN A 267 -21.74 14.57 13.34
N ASP A 268 -20.69 14.30 12.56
CA ASP A 268 -19.31 14.35 13.05
C ASP A 268 -18.89 15.79 13.38
N LEU A 269 -19.34 16.78 12.61
CA LEU A 269 -19.10 18.18 12.91
C LEU A 269 -19.77 18.59 14.24
N VAL A 270 -21.01 18.18 14.48
CA VAL A 270 -21.75 18.47 15.71
C VAL A 270 -21.19 17.66 16.90
N ALA A 271 -20.86 16.38 16.72
CA ALA A 271 -20.22 15.58 17.76
C ALA A 271 -18.82 16.05 18.11
N MET A 272 -18.10 16.60 17.15
CA MET A 272 -16.83 17.29 17.35
C MET A 272 -16.97 18.55 18.18
N ILE A 273 -17.97 19.37 17.88
CA ILE A 273 -18.20 20.63 18.60
C ILE A 273 -18.48 20.40 20.10
N SER A 274 -18.94 19.23 20.48
CA SER A 274 -19.43 18.98 21.83
C SER A 274 -18.54 18.10 22.74
N ARG A 275 -17.53 17.37 22.23
CA ARG A 275 -16.95 16.26 23.02
C ARG A 275 -15.45 15.97 22.93
N ARG A 276 -14.59 16.73 22.22
CA ARG A 276 -13.17 16.37 22.02
C ARG A 276 -12.16 17.47 22.36
N PRO A 277 -10.92 17.11 22.78
CA PRO A 277 -9.89 18.10 23.12
C PRO A 277 -9.44 18.93 21.93
N ALA A 278 -9.03 20.18 22.18
CA ALA A 278 -8.78 21.23 21.21
C ALA A 278 -7.85 20.84 20.01
N ALA A 279 -6.88 19.97 20.24
CA ALA A 279 -5.95 19.54 19.19
C ALA A 279 -6.59 18.63 18.11
N GLU A 280 -7.57 17.81 18.48
CA GLU A 280 -8.32 16.99 17.51
C GLU A 280 -9.33 17.84 16.70
N TRP A 281 -9.82 18.90 17.27
CA TRP A 281 -10.74 19.85 16.64
C TRP A 281 -10.16 20.47 15.37
N GLN A 282 -8.90 20.88 15.43
CA GLN A 282 -8.25 21.57 14.33
C GLN A 282 -8.09 20.67 13.09
N LEU A 283 -7.77 19.40 13.29
CA LEU A 283 -7.61 18.45 12.19
C LEU A 283 -8.96 18.02 11.58
N TRP A 284 -9.96 17.76 12.41
CA TRP A 284 -11.25 17.24 11.95
C TRP A 284 -12.15 18.33 11.35
N GLY A 285 -12.19 19.50 11.98
CA GLY A 285 -13.03 20.60 11.50
C GLY A 285 -12.63 21.09 10.14
N LEU A 286 -11.33 21.14 9.90
CA LEU A 286 -10.80 21.66 8.65
C LEU A 286 -10.82 20.61 7.53
N ASP A 287 -10.55 19.34 7.82
CA ASP A 287 -10.76 18.25 6.84
C ASP A 287 -12.23 18.19 6.44
N GLY A 288 -13.09 18.39 7.39
CA GLY A 288 -14.52 18.51 7.17
C GLY A 288 -14.90 19.65 6.25
N ALA A 289 -14.41 20.85 6.49
CA ALA A 289 -14.65 22.01 5.64
C ALA A 289 -14.07 21.81 4.23
N VAL A 290 -12.88 21.24 4.13
CA VAL A 290 -12.26 20.88 2.84
C VAL A 290 -13.10 19.84 2.10
N MET A 291 -13.64 18.82 2.77
CA MET A 291 -14.51 17.83 2.14
C MET A 291 -15.83 18.43 1.67
N ALA A 292 -16.47 19.31 2.47
CA ALA A 292 -17.67 19.98 2.03
C ALA A 292 -17.41 20.85 0.80
N ALA A 293 -16.33 21.62 0.81
CA ALA A 293 -15.94 22.43 -0.33
C ALA A 293 -15.66 21.59 -1.59
N LEU A 294 -14.94 20.46 -1.45
CA LEU A 294 -14.70 19.52 -2.54
C LEU A 294 -15.99 18.87 -3.05
N LEU A 295 -16.89 18.46 -2.16
CA LEU A 295 -18.17 17.87 -2.52
C LEU A 295 -19.02 18.87 -3.30
N LEU A 296 -19.20 20.08 -2.77
CA LEU A 296 -19.96 21.13 -3.44
C LEU A 296 -19.34 21.53 -4.78
N ALA A 297 -18.03 21.74 -4.81
CA ALA A 297 -17.32 22.08 -6.04
C ALA A 297 -17.32 20.94 -7.06
N GLY A 298 -17.14 19.70 -6.61
CA GLY A 298 -17.16 18.50 -7.46
C GLY A 298 -18.55 18.24 -8.04
N LEU A 299 -19.60 18.27 -7.22
CA LEU A 299 -20.99 18.12 -7.67
C LEU A 299 -21.42 19.29 -8.58
N GLY A 300 -21.05 20.51 -8.23
CA GLY A 300 -21.29 21.68 -9.08
C GLY A 300 -20.60 21.58 -10.43
N GLY A 301 -19.34 21.16 -10.45
CA GLY A 301 -18.59 20.87 -11.68
C GLY A 301 -19.23 19.76 -12.49
N ALA A 302 -19.68 18.68 -11.85
CA ALA A 302 -20.39 17.57 -12.49
C ALA A 302 -21.70 18.04 -13.13
N ALA A 303 -22.53 18.79 -12.39
CA ALA A 303 -23.80 19.31 -12.89
C ALA A 303 -23.61 20.23 -14.10
N LEU A 304 -22.59 21.11 -14.05
CA LEU A 304 -22.27 21.98 -15.19
C LEU A 304 -21.95 21.20 -16.46
N GLN A 305 -21.35 20.05 -16.35
CA GLN A 305 -20.95 19.26 -17.52
C GLN A 305 -22.03 18.34 -18.03
N VAL A 306 -22.85 17.79 -17.14
CA VAL A 306 -24.08 17.11 -17.56
C VAL A 306 -24.95 18.09 -18.38
N ARG A 307 -25.13 19.32 -17.89
CA ARG A 307 -25.83 20.37 -18.63
C ARG A 307 -25.17 20.71 -19.97
N SER A 308 -23.83 20.79 -20.01
CA SER A 308 -23.08 21.05 -21.25
C SER A 308 -23.17 19.88 -22.22
N ALA A 309 -23.15 18.66 -21.73
CA ALA A 309 -23.31 17.46 -22.55
C ALA A 309 -24.73 17.36 -23.14
N LEU A 310 -25.77 17.67 -22.37
CA LEU A 310 -27.16 17.71 -22.81
C LEU A 310 -27.39 18.78 -23.89
N ASN A 311 -26.78 19.95 -23.75
CA ASN A 311 -26.92 21.05 -24.69
C ASN A 311 -26.05 20.91 -25.95
N ARG A 312 -25.33 19.82 -26.13
CA ARG A 312 -24.41 19.54 -27.27
C ARG A 312 -23.38 20.66 -27.55
N THR A 313 -23.21 21.59 -26.64
CA THR A 313 -22.35 22.79 -26.79
C THR A 313 -20.93 22.56 -26.30
N ALA A 314 -20.59 21.34 -25.94
CA ALA A 314 -19.37 21.06 -25.24
C ALA A 314 -18.19 20.72 -26.15
N PRO A 315 -17.19 21.56 -26.21
CA PRO A 315 -15.85 21.10 -26.54
C PRO A 315 -15.16 20.60 -25.27
N GLU A 316 -14.49 19.49 -25.43
CA GLU A 316 -13.30 18.92 -24.74
C GLU A 316 -13.07 18.92 -23.20
N PRO A 317 -13.45 19.87 -22.32
CA PRO A 317 -13.21 19.71 -20.87
C PRO A 317 -13.96 18.51 -20.25
N THR A 318 -14.99 18.02 -20.94
CA THR A 318 -15.80 16.87 -20.51
C THR A 318 -15.05 15.57 -20.31
N ALA A 319 -13.81 15.45 -20.85
CA ALA A 319 -13.01 14.24 -20.73
C ALA A 319 -12.49 14.00 -19.31
N VAL A 320 -11.89 15.04 -18.73
CA VAL A 320 -11.30 14.95 -17.38
C VAL A 320 -12.39 14.72 -16.35
N LEU A 321 -13.59 15.24 -16.59
CA LEU A 321 -14.71 15.03 -15.68
C LEU A 321 -15.29 13.62 -15.73
N GLY A 322 -15.50 13.08 -16.91
CA GLY A 322 -15.95 11.69 -17.03
C GLY A 322 -15.03 10.79 -16.21
N LEU A 323 -13.73 11.11 -16.19
CA LEU A 323 -12.71 10.43 -15.42
C LEU A 323 -12.80 10.75 -13.92
N GLY A 324 -13.06 11.99 -13.55
CA GLY A 324 -13.33 12.38 -12.16
C GLY A 324 -14.58 11.69 -11.61
N LEU A 325 -15.67 11.69 -12.37
CA LEU A 325 -16.91 10.99 -12.02
C LEU A 325 -16.72 9.48 -11.94
N SER A 326 -15.91 8.88 -12.81
CA SER A 326 -15.65 7.43 -12.75
C SER A 326 -14.77 7.07 -11.56
N ALA A 327 -13.77 7.88 -11.22
CA ALA A 327 -12.98 7.69 -10.02
C ALA A 327 -13.83 7.87 -8.75
N MET A 328 -14.75 8.84 -8.78
CA MET A 328 -15.74 9.05 -7.73
C MET A 328 -16.72 7.89 -7.62
N LEU A 329 -17.28 7.43 -8.73
CA LEU A 329 -18.20 6.29 -8.78
C LEU A 329 -17.48 5.00 -8.36
N ALA A 330 -16.24 4.81 -8.79
CA ALA A 330 -15.40 3.71 -8.34
C ALA A 330 -15.18 3.76 -6.84
N GLY A 331 -14.78 4.92 -6.32
CA GLY A 331 -14.63 5.13 -4.89
C GLY A 331 -15.92 4.79 -4.13
N LEU A 332 -17.05 5.25 -4.61
CA LEU A 332 -18.36 4.99 -4.02
C LEU A 332 -18.75 3.50 -4.12
N LEU A 333 -18.67 2.91 -5.30
CA LEU A 333 -19.02 1.49 -5.51
C LEU A 333 -18.14 0.57 -4.67
N PHE A 334 -16.85 0.78 -4.63
CA PHE A 334 -15.94 -0.05 -3.84
C PHE A 334 -16.00 0.24 -2.34
N ALA A 335 -16.42 1.44 -1.93
CA ALA A 335 -16.73 1.72 -0.53
C ALA A 335 -18.02 1.02 -0.06
N VAL A 336 -18.98 0.82 -0.96
CA VAL A 336 -20.31 0.25 -0.66
C VAL A 336 -20.38 -1.26 -0.91
N LEU A 337 -19.68 -1.76 -1.94
CA LEU A 337 -19.66 -3.20 -2.22
C LEU A 337 -18.98 -3.95 -1.07
N PRO A 338 -19.64 -4.95 -0.49
CA PRO A 338 -19.00 -5.78 0.51
C PRO A 338 -17.77 -6.45 -0.09
N GLY A 339 -16.59 -6.15 0.45
CA GLY A 339 -15.29 -6.62 -0.04
C GLY A 339 -15.11 -8.14 -0.02
N THR A 340 -16.10 -8.87 0.50
CA THR A 340 -16.14 -10.33 0.64
C THR A 340 -16.30 -11.08 -0.67
N SER A 341 -16.79 -10.42 -1.75
CA SER A 341 -17.09 -11.10 -3.01
C SER A 341 -16.02 -10.98 -4.09
N LEU A 342 -15.03 -10.11 -3.92
CA LEU A 342 -13.98 -9.90 -4.90
C LEU A 342 -12.60 -10.32 -4.36
N PRO A 343 -12.02 -11.40 -4.90
CA PRO A 343 -10.81 -12.02 -4.36
C PRO A 343 -9.60 -11.11 -4.21
N LEU A 344 -9.47 -10.06 -5.01
CA LEU A 344 -8.33 -9.13 -5.00
C LEU A 344 -8.56 -7.90 -4.12
N LEU A 345 -9.81 -7.63 -3.71
CA LEU A 345 -10.15 -6.35 -3.10
C LEU A 345 -10.11 -6.37 -1.58
N GLY A 346 -10.15 -7.56 -0.96
CA GLY A 346 -10.07 -7.69 0.49
C GLY A 346 -10.99 -6.71 1.25
N PRO A 347 -10.99 -6.73 2.56
CA PRO A 347 -11.91 -5.94 3.39
C PRO A 347 -11.53 -4.45 3.53
N VAL A 348 -10.77 -3.88 2.61
CA VAL A 348 -10.17 -2.53 2.74
C VAL A 348 -10.90 -1.50 1.88
N SER A 349 -12.23 -1.60 1.83
CA SER A 349 -13.10 -0.70 1.05
C SER A 349 -12.93 0.80 1.38
N TRP A 350 -12.59 1.13 2.63
CA TRP A 350 -12.33 2.51 3.04
C TRP A 350 -11.11 3.16 2.34
N ARG A 351 -10.18 2.38 1.77
CA ARG A 351 -9.09 2.91 0.94
C ARG A 351 -9.58 3.62 -0.32
N PHE A 352 -10.78 3.32 -0.78
CA PHE A 352 -11.38 3.99 -1.94
C PHE A 352 -11.88 5.41 -1.67
N LEU A 353 -11.86 5.87 -0.41
CA LEU A 353 -12.16 7.24 -0.08
C LEU A 353 -11.19 8.25 -0.68
N TYR A 354 -9.91 7.88 -0.75
CA TYR A 354 -8.94 8.78 -1.34
C TYR A 354 -9.15 8.96 -2.86
N PRO A 355 -9.34 7.88 -3.66
CA PRO A 355 -9.78 8.02 -5.05
C PRO A 355 -11.07 8.81 -5.22
N LEU A 356 -12.04 8.67 -4.32
CA LEU A 356 -13.26 9.49 -4.32
C LEU A 356 -12.94 10.98 -4.17
N ARG A 357 -12.12 11.35 -3.21
CA ARG A 357 -11.69 12.73 -2.99
C ARG A 357 -10.91 13.30 -4.17
N LEU A 358 -10.03 12.52 -4.77
CA LEU A 358 -9.31 12.90 -5.99
C LEU A 358 -10.27 13.08 -7.17
N GLY A 359 -11.25 12.20 -7.30
CA GLY A 359 -12.31 12.31 -8.30
C GLY A 359 -13.11 13.60 -8.16
N LEU A 360 -13.49 13.97 -6.94
CA LEU A 360 -14.16 15.24 -6.63
C LEU A 360 -13.27 16.44 -6.97
N ALA A 361 -11.99 16.41 -6.65
CA ALA A 361 -11.05 17.48 -6.98
C ALA A 361 -10.91 17.65 -8.50
N LEU A 362 -10.81 16.57 -9.26
CA LEU A 362 -10.80 16.59 -10.73
C LEU A 362 -12.13 17.12 -11.30
N ALA A 363 -13.26 16.69 -10.73
CA ALA A 363 -14.58 17.14 -11.12
C ALA A 363 -14.82 18.63 -10.86
N ALA A 364 -14.16 19.20 -9.85
CA ALA A 364 -14.25 20.62 -9.52
C ALA A 364 -13.51 21.55 -10.49
N LEU A 365 -12.50 21.04 -11.24
CA LEU A 365 -11.66 21.88 -12.10
C LEU A 365 -12.45 22.76 -13.09
N PRO A 366 -13.50 22.29 -13.79
CA PRO A 366 -14.27 23.13 -14.70
C PRO A 366 -15.08 24.22 -14.01
N LEU A 367 -15.52 24.00 -12.77
CA LEU A 367 -16.17 25.02 -11.96
C LEU A 367 -15.16 26.09 -11.56
N LEU A 368 -13.99 25.65 -11.07
CA LEU A 368 -12.90 26.54 -10.69
C LEU A 368 -12.39 27.36 -11.89
N ALA A 369 -12.38 26.79 -13.09
CA ALA A 369 -12.00 27.48 -14.33
C ALA A 369 -12.96 28.63 -14.70
N ARG A 370 -14.18 28.65 -14.18
CA ARG A 370 -15.14 29.73 -14.38
C ARG A 370 -14.98 30.87 -13.39
N TRP A 371 -14.23 30.69 -12.31
CA TRP A 371 -14.03 31.70 -11.31
C TRP A 371 -13.02 32.74 -11.81
N PRO A 372 -13.40 34.04 -11.90
CA PRO A 372 -12.55 35.08 -12.54
C PRO A 372 -11.17 35.20 -11.93
N LEU A 373 -11.02 34.87 -10.63
CA LEU A 373 -9.74 34.87 -9.91
C LEU A 373 -8.81 33.77 -10.31
N LEU A 374 -9.36 32.62 -10.74
CA LEU A 374 -8.63 31.39 -11.03
C LEU A 374 -8.53 31.14 -12.54
N GLN A 375 -9.16 32.00 -13.35
CA GLN A 375 -9.11 31.90 -14.80
C GLN A 375 -7.69 32.12 -15.35
N ARG A 376 -7.42 31.43 -16.43
CA ARG A 376 -6.22 31.61 -17.23
C ARG A 376 -6.18 33.03 -17.79
N GLY A 377 -5.12 33.78 -17.51
CA GLY A 377 -4.98 35.19 -17.98
C GLY A 377 -5.41 36.26 -16.99
N ALA A 378 -5.89 35.89 -15.78
CA ALA A 378 -6.11 36.85 -14.71
C ALA A 378 -4.82 37.61 -14.38
N GLN A 379 -4.89 38.94 -14.55
CA GLN A 379 -3.72 39.82 -14.62
C GLN A 379 -2.93 39.99 -13.31
N THR A 380 -1.69 40.39 -13.49
CA THR A 380 -0.56 40.47 -12.57
C THR A 380 -0.69 41.45 -11.40
N ASN A 381 -1.69 42.34 -11.38
CA ASN A 381 -1.89 43.35 -10.31
C ASN A 381 -2.28 42.74 -8.93
N ARG A 382 -2.42 41.42 -8.86
CA ARG A 382 -2.84 40.69 -7.64
C ARG A 382 -1.72 39.96 -6.94
N ARG A 383 -0.45 40.20 -7.32
CA ARG A 383 0.72 39.57 -6.69
C ARG A 383 0.69 39.61 -5.16
N PRO A 384 0.39 40.77 -4.50
CA PRO A 384 0.43 40.80 -3.04
C PRO A 384 -0.66 39.89 -2.40
N VAL A 385 -1.84 39.80 -3.00
CA VAL A 385 -2.93 38.92 -2.49
C VAL A 385 -2.54 37.45 -2.63
N ILE A 386 -1.95 37.05 -3.76
CA ILE A 386 -1.48 35.68 -4.00
C ILE A 386 -0.35 35.32 -3.03
N THR A 387 0.59 36.23 -2.82
CA THR A 387 1.70 36.03 -1.87
C THR A 387 1.18 35.91 -0.44
N ALA A 388 0.26 36.76 -0.03
CA ALA A 388 -0.37 36.70 1.29
C ALA A 388 -1.15 35.38 1.48
N ALA A 389 -1.92 34.96 0.48
CA ALA A 389 -2.63 33.68 0.53
C ALA A 389 -1.65 32.48 0.62
N ALA A 390 -0.57 32.47 -0.17
CA ALA A 390 0.46 31.44 -0.08
C ALA A 390 1.13 31.42 1.29
N ALA A 391 1.44 32.58 1.88
CA ALA A 391 2.01 32.67 3.22
C ALA A 391 1.04 32.12 4.29
N LEU A 392 -0.25 32.46 4.22
CA LEU A 392 -1.27 31.94 5.13
C LEU A 392 -1.43 30.42 5.00
N LEU A 393 -1.44 29.88 3.78
CA LEU A 393 -1.52 28.45 3.54
C LEU A 393 -0.26 27.73 4.01
N THR A 394 0.92 28.35 3.89
CA THR A 394 2.16 27.80 4.44
C THR A 394 2.13 27.80 5.98
N ALA A 395 1.66 28.87 6.61
CA ALA A 395 1.45 28.91 8.04
C ALA A 395 0.45 27.84 8.52
N ALA A 396 -0.60 27.60 7.75
CA ALA A 396 -1.55 26.52 8.02
C ALA A 396 -0.86 25.14 7.98
N CYS A 397 0.10 24.90 7.08
CA CYS A 397 0.88 23.64 7.08
C CYS A 397 1.70 23.47 8.37
N LEU A 398 2.27 24.54 8.92
CA LEU A 398 2.99 24.49 10.20
C LEU A 398 2.04 24.15 11.35
N LEU A 399 0.86 24.77 11.36
CA LEU A 399 -0.16 24.49 12.37
C LEU A 399 -0.70 23.06 12.27
N TRP A 400 -0.88 22.54 11.07
CA TRP A 400 -1.34 21.17 10.84
C TRP A 400 -0.27 20.09 11.08
N GLY A 401 0.99 20.39 10.80
CA GLY A 401 2.10 19.53 11.15
C GLY A 401 2.28 19.37 12.67
N TRP A 402 1.75 20.32 13.47
CA TRP A 402 1.91 20.30 14.92
C TRP A 402 1.23 19.10 15.62
N PRO A 403 -0.06 18.76 15.36
CA PRO A 403 -0.68 17.57 15.92
C PRO A 403 -0.01 16.27 15.46
N LEU A 404 0.45 16.22 14.21
CA LEU A 404 1.23 15.08 13.71
C LEU A 404 2.55 14.95 14.47
N ARG A 405 3.22 16.07 14.77
CA ARG A 405 4.41 16.10 15.59
C ARG A 405 4.16 15.56 17.00
N GLN A 406 3.02 15.91 17.62
CA GLN A 406 2.66 15.36 18.92
C GLN A 406 2.43 13.85 18.90
N GLN A 407 1.91 13.30 17.79
CA GLN A 407 1.73 11.86 17.62
C GLN A 407 3.03 11.11 17.32
N VAL A 408 3.97 11.74 16.60
CA VAL A 408 5.25 11.14 16.18
C VAL A 408 6.39 11.50 17.12
N ALA A 409 6.21 12.52 17.95
CA ALA A 409 7.27 13.17 18.73
C ALA A 409 7.66 12.44 20.02
N PRO A 410 8.63 12.97 20.73
CA PRO A 410 9.47 12.34 21.77
C PRO A 410 8.79 11.87 23.06
N THR A 411 7.45 11.95 23.16
CA THR A 411 6.71 11.24 24.21
C THR A 411 7.01 9.73 24.20
N HIS A 412 7.54 9.25 23.07
CA HIS A 412 7.90 7.85 22.88
C HIS A 412 9.39 7.55 23.07
N SER A 413 10.21 8.54 23.43
CA SER A 413 11.66 8.32 23.61
C SER A 413 11.97 7.28 24.68
N ALA A 414 11.20 7.29 25.78
CA ALA A 414 11.34 6.29 26.84
C ALA A 414 10.95 4.89 26.36
N GLU A 415 9.86 4.76 25.60
CA GLU A 415 9.42 3.48 25.04
C GLU A 415 10.39 2.95 23.97
N LEU A 416 10.93 3.81 23.12
CA LEU A 416 11.99 3.44 22.18
C LEU A 416 13.26 2.99 22.90
N ALA A 417 13.59 3.59 24.05
CA ALA A 417 14.69 3.13 24.89
C ALA A 417 14.42 1.73 25.46
N GLU A 418 13.20 1.45 25.93
CA GLU A 418 12.81 0.10 26.38
C GLU A 418 12.91 -0.92 25.24
N VAL A 419 12.44 -0.59 24.04
CA VAL A 419 12.56 -1.45 22.84
C VAL A 419 14.03 -1.67 22.48
N SER A 420 14.85 -0.64 22.55
CA SER A 420 16.30 -0.72 22.29
C SER A 420 17.02 -1.59 23.32
N GLN A 421 16.62 -1.55 24.59
CA GLN A 421 17.11 -2.45 25.62
C GLN A 421 16.72 -3.91 25.33
N LEU A 422 15.48 -4.15 24.90
CA LEU A 422 15.05 -5.49 24.47
C LEU A 422 15.92 -6.00 23.32
N TRP A 423 16.11 -5.20 22.27
CA TRP A 423 16.95 -5.59 21.14
C TRP A 423 18.40 -5.86 21.55
N SER A 424 18.95 -5.04 22.44
CA SER A 424 20.32 -5.21 22.96
C SER A 424 20.44 -6.50 23.77
N TYR A 425 19.45 -6.81 24.62
CA TYR A 425 19.41 -8.07 25.37
C TYR A 425 19.34 -9.27 24.41
N LEU A 426 18.38 -9.27 23.47
CA LEU A 426 18.22 -10.37 22.52
C LEU A 426 19.48 -10.57 21.69
N ARG A 427 20.14 -9.50 21.24
CA ARG A 427 21.38 -9.55 20.47
C ARG A 427 22.53 -10.15 21.28
N ALA A 428 22.66 -9.75 22.54
CA ALA A 428 23.74 -10.21 23.42
C ALA A 428 23.60 -11.68 23.84
N HIS A 429 22.36 -12.16 23.97
CA HIS A 429 22.07 -13.50 24.51
C HIS A 429 21.66 -14.52 23.46
N ARG A 430 21.49 -14.11 22.18
CA ARG A 430 21.20 -15.06 21.10
C ARG A 430 22.32 -16.09 21.01
N GLY A 431 22.04 -17.32 21.40
CA GLY A 431 22.95 -18.45 21.26
C GLY A 431 22.67 -19.24 19.97
N ALA A 432 23.60 -20.15 19.62
CA ALA A 432 23.37 -21.11 18.52
C ALA A 432 22.12 -21.96 18.75
N ASP A 433 21.73 -22.13 20.00
CA ASP A 433 20.57 -22.93 20.42
C ASP A 433 19.24 -22.17 20.33
N TRP A 434 19.26 -20.86 20.11
CA TRP A 434 18.02 -20.09 20.00
C TRP A 434 17.30 -20.45 18.70
N ARG A 435 16.06 -20.83 18.89
CA ARG A 435 15.11 -21.02 17.78
C ARG A 435 14.37 -19.71 17.52
N ARG A 436 13.16 -19.76 16.98
CA ARG A 436 12.34 -18.56 16.79
C ARG A 436 11.93 -17.94 18.11
N VAL A 437 11.80 -16.61 18.09
CA VAL A 437 11.29 -15.79 19.20
C VAL A 437 9.92 -15.29 18.82
N TYR A 438 8.89 -15.65 19.58
CA TYR A 438 7.56 -15.06 19.39
C TYR A 438 7.49 -13.71 20.11
N LEU A 439 7.01 -12.70 19.40
CA LEU A 439 6.79 -11.36 19.92
C LEU A 439 5.30 -11.09 20.04
N GLN A 440 4.85 -10.70 21.23
CA GLN A 440 3.47 -10.29 21.44
C GLN A 440 3.11 -9.11 20.51
N ASN A 441 1.99 -9.21 19.81
CA ASN A 441 1.46 -8.08 19.05
C ASN A 441 0.89 -7.03 20.02
N THR A 442 1.41 -5.82 19.91
CA THR A 442 1.04 -4.70 20.80
C THR A 442 0.23 -3.62 20.08
N TYR A 443 0.14 -3.70 18.77
CA TYR A 443 -0.57 -2.71 17.97
C TYR A 443 -2.05 -2.66 18.33
N GLN A 444 -2.56 -1.45 18.59
CA GLN A 444 -3.93 -1.16 19.03
C GLN A 444 -4.37 -1.85 20.34
N THR A 445 -3.43 -2.26 21.17
CA THR A 445 -3.71 -2.94 22.44
C THR A 445 -4.10 -1.91 23.52
N LYS A 446 -5.36 -1.87 23.93
CA LYS A 446 -5.89 -0.96 24.94
C LYS A 446 -5.11 -0.94 26.27
N PRO A 447 -4.64 -2.08 26.81
CA PRO A 447 -3.88 -2.09 28.06
C PRO A 447 -2.53 -1.38 28.03
N LEU A 448 -2.04 -1.01 26.85
CA LEU A 448 -0.77 -0.31 26.65
C LEU A 448 -0.91 1.21 26.56
N GLN A 449 -2.08 1.75 26.89
CA GLN A 449 -2.24 3.20 27.05
C GLN A 449 -1.52 3.67 28.33
N HIS A 450 -0.94 4.87 28.27
CA HIS A 450 -0.38 5.51 29.44
C HIS A 450 -1.46 5.84 30.48
N GLN A 451 -1.06 6.12 31.72
CA GLN A 451 -1.99 6.46 32.81
C GLN A 451 -2.85 7.70 32.50
N ASP A 452 -2.36 8.60 31.66
CA ASP A 452 -3.06 9.78 31.17
C ASP A 452 -4.02 9.48 30.00
N GLY A 453 -4.16 8.20 29.62
CA GLY A 453 -4.99 7.77 28.50
C GLY A 453 -4.35 7.97 27.12
N SER A 454 -3.13 8.52 27.05
CA SER A 454 -2.41 8.65 25.79
C SER A 454 -1.98 7.28 25.26
N PRO A 455 -2.10 7.03 23.96
CA PRO A 455 -1.71 5.75 23.38
C PRO A 455 -0.19 5.61 23.37
N SER A 456 0.32 4.45 23.81
CA SER A 456 1.74 4.14 23.75
C SER A 456 2.24 3.96 22.32
N LEU A 457 3.54 4.17 22.08
CA LEU A 457 4.18 3.86 20.80
C LEU A 457 3.88 2.43 20.34
N LEU A 458 3.97 1.47 21.26
CA LEU A 458 3.73 0.07 20.96
C LEU A 458 2.28 -0.20 20.54
N ALA A 459 1.32 0.60 20.99
CA ALA A 459 -0.07 0.52 20.57
C ALA A 459 -0.33 1.21 19.23
N GLN A 460 0.51 2.16 18.82
CA GLN A 460 0.35 2.95 17.59
C GLN A 460 1.25 2.47 16.45
N SER A 461 2.30 1.71 16.73
CA SER A 461 3.32 1.35 15.75
C SER A 461 3.70 -0.11 15.83
N HIS A 462 4.06 -0.66 14.68
CA HIS A 462 4.61 -2.01 14.54
C HIS A 462 6.13 -2.06 14.80
N VAL A 463 6.66 -1.21 15.67
CA VAL A 463 8.11 -1.07 15.91
C VAL A 463 8.81 -2.40 16.21
N LEU A 464 8.14 -3.34 16.86
CA LEU A 464 8.67 -4.68 17.13
C LEU A 464 8.89 -5.53 15.87
N ALA A 465 8.33 -5.15 14.70
CA ALA A 465 8.64 -5.81 13.44
C ALA A 465 10.13 -5.71 13.05
N LEU A 466 10.83 -4.70 13.55
CA LEU A 466 12.27 -4.52 13.34
C LEU A 466 13.15 -5.41 14.24
N THR A 467 12.58 -6.24 15.09
CA THR A 467 13.36 -7.04 16.05
C THR A 467 14.31 -8.02 15.36
N SER A 468 13.89 -8.67 14.27
CA SER A 468 14.79 -9.59 13.54
C SER A 468 16.00 -8.85 12.98
N HIS A 469 15.81 -7.65 12.43
CA HIS A 469 16.93 -6.84 11.92
C HIS A 469 17.81 -6.32 13.05
N ASN A 470 17.21 -5.72 14.08
CA ASN A 470 17.95 -5.04 15.14
C ASN A 470 18.59 -5.99 16.15
N ALA A 471 17.98 -7.14 16.42
CA ALA A 471 18.49 -8.13 17.36
C ALA A 471 19.15 -9.34 16.68
N GLY A 472 18.91 -9.53 15.38
CA GLY A 472 19.45 -10.68 14.62
C GLY A 472 18.85 -12.02 15.05
N VAL A 473 17.59 -12.03 15.49
CA VAL A 473 16.86 -13.23 15.90
C VAL A 473 15.80 -13.59 14.86
N HIS A 474 15.50 -14.88 14.71
CA HIS A 474 14.35 -15.31 13.93
C HIS A 474 13.07 -14.99 14.71
N GLN A 475 12.26 -14.05 14.22
CA GLN A 475 11.04 -13.65 14.92
C GLN A 475 9.78 -14.27 14.32
N LEU A 476 8.81 -14.56 15.20
CA LEU A 476 7.43 -14.86 14.88
C LEU A 476 6.56 -13.74 15.45
N GLY A 477 5.81 -13.00 14.59
CA GLY A 477 5.08 -11.80 15.03
C GLY A 477 5.97 -10.64 15.50
N PRO A 478 5.39 -9.50 15.80
CA PRO A 478 4.11 -9.03 15.36
C PRO A 478 4.22 -8.58 13.89
N TYR A 479 3.36 -9.06 13.06
CA TYR A 479 3.35 -8.67 11.67
C TYR A 479 1.91 -8.41 11.20
N TYR A 480 1.68 -7.23 10.69
CA TYR A 480 0.45 -6.87 10.00
C TYR A 480 0.62 -7.15 8.51
N GLY A 481 1.05 -8.34 8.19
CA GLY A 481 1.27 -8.76 6.82
C GLY A 481 0.22 -9.72 6.38
N VAL A 482 -0.07 -9.65 5.12
CA VAL A 482 -0.86 -10.61 4.41
C VAL A 482 0.00 -11.86 4.23
N THR A 483 -0.08 -12.79 5.14
CA THR A 483 0.32 -14.14 4.79
C THR A 483 -0.84 -14.76 4.05
N PRO A 484 -0.70 -15.12 2.77
CA PRO A 484 -1.80 -15.63 1.97
C PRO A 484 -2.37 -16.94 2.50
N TYR A 485 -1.68 -17.56 3.44
CA TYR A 485 -1.97 -18.88 3.97
C TYR A 485 -2.35 -18.89 5.44
N ALA A 486 -2.29 -17.74 6.08
CA ALA A 486 -2.57 -17.65 7.50
C ALA A 486 -4.06 -17.56 7.75
N THR A 487 -4.53 -18.44 8.59
CA THR A 487 -5.87 -18.42 9.16
C THR A 487 -6.04 -17.25 10.14
N ASP A 488 -7.26 -17.05 10.64
CA ASP A 488 -7.66 -15.97 11.55
C ASP A 488 -6.73 -15.75 12.76
N TRP A 489 -5.94 -16.74 13.16
CA TRP A 489 -5.01 -16.62 14.28
C TRP A 489 -3.82 -15.70 14.01
N THR A 490 -3.49 -15.45 12.74
CA THR A 490 -2.42 -14.52 12.35
C THR A 490 -2.94 -13.09 12.15
N ALA A 491 -4.23 -12.94 11.87
CA ALA A 491 -4.88 -11.66 11.66
C ALA A 491 -5.17 -10.90 12.97
N SER A 492 -4.73 -11.41 14.06
CA SER A 492 -5.02 -10.88 15.37
C SER A 492 -4.26 -9.58 15.65
N ALA A 493 -4.82 -8.50 15.18
CA ALA A 493 -4.69 -7.24 15.86
C ALA A 493 -5.41 -7.35 17.22
N HIS A 494 -4.87 -6.72 18.25
CA HIS A 494 -5.56 -6.43 19.50
C HIS A 494 -5.65 -7.56 20.53
N ASP A 495 -4.94 -7.38 21.63
CA ASP A 495 -5.11 -8.10 22.90
C ASP A 495 -5.25 -9.62 22.79
N ASN A 496 -4.55 -10.24 21.87
CA ASN A 496 -4.58 -11.69 21.77
C ASN A 496 -3.19 -12.30 21.52
N LEU A 497 -3.07 -13.58 21.83
CA LEU A 497 -1.91 -14.39 21.51
C LEU A 497 -2.39 -15.57 20.67
N PHE A 498 -1.87 -15.69 19.44
CA PHE A 498 -2.29 -16.74 18.48
C PHE A 498 -3.81 -16.84 18.30
N GLY A 499 -4.51 -15.68 18.21
CA GLY A 499 -5.95 -15.63 18.00
C GLY A 499 -6.82 -15.83 19.23
N VAL A 500 -6.23 -16.01 20.41
CA VAL A 500 -6.98 -16.09 21.67
C VAL A 500 -6.83 -14.80 22.46
N PRO A 501 -7.93 -14.13 22.83
CA PRO A 501 -7.90 -12.92 23.66
C PRO A 501 -7.13 -13.14 24.96
N THR A 502 -6.27 -12.19 25.32
CA THR A 502 -5.47 -12.25 26.57
C THR A 502 -6.30 -12.26 27.84
N SER A 503 -7.55 -11.84 27.75
CA SER A 503 -8.53 -11.91 28.86
C SER A 503 -9.06 -13.31 29.15
N GLN A 504 -8.86 -14.28 28.26
CA GLN A 504 -9.34 -15.66 28.44
C GLN A 504 -8.28 -16.54 29.09
N ALA A 505 -8.64 -17.27 30.14
CA ALA A 505 -7.71 -18.16 30.87
C ALA A 505 -7.02 -19.20 29.95
N ARG A 506 -7.71 -19.66 28.90
CA ARG A 506 -7.15 -20.61 27.91
C ARG A 506 -5.97 -20.03 27.08
N VAL A 507 -5.75 -18.70 27.10
CA VAL A 507 -4.68 -18.07 26.30
C VAL A 507 -3.32 -18.65 26.63
N TYR A 508 -3.06 -19.00 27.88
CA TYR A 508 -1.76 -19.50 28.30
C TYR A 508 -1.42 -20.87 27.69
N ALA A 509 -2.29 -21.86 27.91
CA ALA A 509 -2.08 -23.21 27.37
C ALA A 509 -2.13 -23.23 25.83
N HIS A 510 -3.00 -22.43 25.24
CA HIS A 510 -3.08 -22.27 23.78
C HIS A 510 -1.79 -21.68 23.22
N THR A 511 -1.27 -20.62 23.82
CA THR A 511 -0.02 -19.97 23.39
C THR A 511 1.14 -20.92 23.52
N LEU A 512 1.27 -21.66 24.64
CA LEU A 512 2.33 -22.65 24.82
C LEU A 512 2.30 -23.71 23.71
N THR A 513 1.12 -24.24 23.42
CA THR A 513 0.93 -25.22 22.33
C THR A 513 1.41 -24.64 20.99
N TRP A 514 1.10 -23.39 20.71
CA TRP A 514 1.49 -22.75 19.46
C TRP A 514 2.96 -22.35 19.39
N LEU A 515 3.58 -21.95 20.49
CA LEU A 515 5.01 -21.71 20.58
C LEU A 515 5.77 -22.99 20.16
N VAL A 516 5.40 -24.14 20.74
CA VAL A 516 6.03 -25.43 20.39
C VAL A 516 5.78 -25.77 18.91
N ARG A 517 4.53 -25.67 18.43
CA ARG A 517 4.20 -26.01 17.03
C ARG A 517 4.84 -25.09 16.00
N SER A 518 5.10 -23.84 16.35
CA SER A 518 5.74 -22.85 15.46
C SER A 518 7.25 -22.88 15.52
N GLY A 519 7.85 -23.76 16.31
CA GLY A 519 9.30 -23.81 16.45
C GLY A 519 9.89 -22.67 17.29
N CYS A 520 9.10 -22.05 18.19
CA CYS A 520 9.60 -21.00 19.07
C CYS A 520 10.24 -21.59 20.33
N SER A 521 11.38 -21.04 20.74
CA SER A 521 12.02 -21.34 22.00
C SER A 521 11.81 -20.25 23.06
N HIS A 522 11.46 -19.03 22.60
CA HIS A 522 11.33 -17.87 23.47
C HIS A 522 10.03 -17.10 23.17
N LEU A 523 9.49 -16.48 24.22
CA LEU A 523 8.32 -15.62 24.20
C LEU A 523 8.70 -14.25 24.73
N VAL A 524 8.48 -13.22 23.93
CA VAL A 524 8.59 -11.82 24.38
C VAL A 524 7.19 -11.28 24.63
N LEU A 525 6.95 -10.87 25.86
CA LEU A 525 5.73 -10.22 26.30
C LEU A 525 5.99 -8.73 26.49
N ALA A 526 5.06 -7.91 26.07
CA ALA A 526 4.98 -6.48 26.32
C ALA A 526 3.92 -6.13 27.38
N ASP A 527 3.07 -7.10 27.74
CA ASP A 527 2.10 -6.96 28.83
C ASP A 527 2.57 -7.72 30.07
N PRO A 528 3.06 -7.01 31.11
CA PRO A 528 3.58 -7.66 32.31
C PRO A 528 2.54 -8.46 33.09
N ARG A 529 1.24 -8.22 32.89
CA ARG A 529 0.15 -8.95 33.56
C ARG A 529 0.08 -10.42 33.13
N LEU A 530 0.59 -10.76 31.95
CA LEU A 530 0.59 -12.11 31.43
C LEU A 530 1.74 -12.99 31.98
N ILE A 531 2.79 -12.36 32.50
CA ILE A 531 4.00 -13.07 32.96
C ILE A 531 3.69 -14.16 34.01
N PRO A 532 2.92 -13.89 35.09
CA PRO A 532 2.67 -14.88 36.12
C PRO A 532 1.99 -16.15 35.58
N GLY A 533 1.07 -16.01 34.63
CA GLY A 533 0.37 -17.15 34.04
C GLY A 533 1.29 -18.05 33.20
N PHE A 534 2.24 -17.47 32.46
CA PHE A 534 3.21 -18.25 31.71
C PHE A 534 4.26 -18.89 32.62
N VAL A 535 4.71 -18.20 33.66
CA VAL A 535 5.63 -18.79 34.67
C VAL A 535 4.97 -19.96 35.39
N ALA A 536 3.70 -19.88 35.70
CA ALA A 536 2.93 -20.98 36.30
C ALA A 536 2.85 -22.21 35.37
N LEU A 537 2.98 -22.04 34.07
CA LEU A 537 3.08 -23.13 33.07
C LEU A 537 4.52 -23.61 32.81
N GLY A 538 5.49 -23.14 33.62
CA GLY A 538 6.88 -23.57 33.57
C GLY A 538 7.77 -22.81 32.60
N LEU A 539 7.35 -21.67 32.06
CA LEU A 539 8.25 -20.80 31.30
C LEU A 539 9.21 -20.09 32.26
N GLU A 540 10.49 -20.10 31.91
CA GLU A 540 11.53 -19.44 32.72
C GLU A 540 11.70 -17.98 32.31
N PRO A 541 11.56 -17.02 33.24
CA PRO A 541 11.84 -15.61 32.95
C PRO A 541 13.34 -15.38 32.90
N LEU A 542 13.86 -15.07 31.70
CA LEU A 542 15.29 -14.80 31.49
C LEU A 542 15.66 -13.34 31.73
N TRP A 543 14.75 -12.44 31.39
CA TRP A 543 15.02 -11.01 31.44
C TRP A 543 13.74 -10.21 31.54
N ARG A 544 13.85 -9.07 32.25
CA ARG A 544 12.76 -8.09 32.33
C ARG A 544 13.33 -6.68 32.42
N ALA A 545 12.82 -5.76 31.64
CA ALA A 545 13.06 -4.33 31.76
C ALA A 545 11.85 -3.55 31.25
N GLY A 546 11.47 -2.52 32.01
CA GLY A 546 10.26 -1.76 31.75
C GLY A 546 9.05 -2.69 31.64
N ARG A 547 8.34 -2.62 30.51
CA ARG A 547 7.18 -3.46 30.23
C ARG A 547 7.52 -4.82 29.62
N PHE A 548 8.73 -4.99 29.11
CA PHE A 548 9.11 -6.21 28.40
C PHE A 548 9.60 -7.31 29.34
N ALA A 549 9.23 -8.53 29.00
CA ALA A 549 9.82 -9.74 29.57
C ALA A 549 10.16 -10.74 28.47
N VAL A 550 11.30 -11.39 28.58
CA VAL A 550 11.71 -12.51 27.74
C VAL A 550 11.58 -13.77 28.57
N LEU A 551 10.72 -14.67 28.13
CA LEU A 551 10.49 -15.97 28.75
C LEU A 551 11.02 -17.08 27.85
N GLN A 552 11.60 -18.12 28.43
CA GLN A 552 12.12 -19.29 27.73
C GLN A 552 11.21 -20.48 27.98
N LEU A 553 10.92 -21.25 26.95
CA LEU A 553 10.30 -22.55 27.10
C LEU A 553 11.28 -23.52 27.76
N PRO A 554 10.80 -24.46 28.62
CA PRO A 554 11.65 -25.53 29.12
C PRO A 554 12.36 -26.26 27.98
N ARG A 555 13.66 -26.52 28.12
CA ARG A 555 14.47 -27.16 27.05
C ARG A 555 13.89 -28.49 26.56
N ALA A 556 13.27 -29.25 27.46
CA ALA A 556 12.57 -30.48 27.11
C ALA A 556 11.37 -30.30 26.15
N GLN A 557 10.85 -29.06 26.07
CA GLN A 557 9.74 -28.69 25.17
C GLN A 557 10.22 -27.95 23.92
N TRP A 558 11.53 -27.75 23.77
CA TRP A 558 12.04 -27.08 22.59
C TRP A 558 11.71 -27.89 21.35
N PRO A 559 11.28 -27.24 20.29
CA PRO A 559 10.78 -27.93 19.11
C PRO A 559 11.91 -28.43 18.18
N ASP A 560 12.86 -29.18 18.73
CA ASP A 560 13.79 -29.93 17.90
C ASP A 560 13.03 -31.01 17.13
N THR A 561 11.88 -31.43 17.64
CA THR A 561 11.02 -32.45 17.06
C THR A 561 9.62 -31.87 16.83
N ALA A 562 9.24 -31.68 15.57
CA ALA A 562 7.84 -31.42 15.22
C ALA A 562 7.04 -32.72 15.43
N GLN A 563 5.99 -32.64 16.24
CA GLN A 563 5.12 -33.80 16.52
C GLN A 563 3.92 -33.82 15.59
N GLY A 564 3.53 -35.03 15.19
CA GLY A 564 2.40 -35.26 14.31
C GLY A 564 1.56 -36.47 14.71
N GLN A 565 0.64 -36.87 13.85
CA GLN A 565 -0.14 -38.09 14.03
C GLN A 565 0.59 -39.30 13.46
N GLY A 566 1.33 -40.04 14.31
CA GLY A 566 2.11 -41.20 13.90
C GLY A 566 3.33 -40.87 13.04
N ALA A 567 3.88 -39.69 13.25
CA ALA A 567 5.16 -39.25 12.72
C ALA A 567 5.74 -38.15 13.58
N THR A 568 7.09 -38.07 13.59
CA THR A 568 7.87 -36.98 14.23
C THR A 568 8.89 -36.45 13.24
N ALA A 569 9.32 -35.21 13.39
CA ALA A 569 10.36 -34.63 12.54
C ALA A 569 11.35 -33.83 13.35
N GLN A 570 12.61 -34.07 13.15
CA GLN A 570 13.67 -33.17 13.58
C GLN A 570 13.95 -32.17 12.47
N VAL A 571 13.82 -30.88 12.79
CA VAL A 571 13.83 -29.81 11.78
C VAL A 571 15.06 -28.96 11.93
N ASP A 572 15.78 -28.71 10.84
CA ASP A 572 16.87 -27.75 10.75
C ASP A 572 16.44 -26.54 9.89
N HIS A 573 16.33 -25.38 10.52
CA HIS A 573 15.91 -24.12 9.92
C HIS A 573 17.08 -23.16 9.72
N ARG A 574 17.98 -23.46 8.81
CA ARG A 574 19.10 -22.54 8.54
C ARG A 574 18.79 -21.46 7.51
N LEU A 575 17.87 -21.75 6.58
CA LEU A 575 17.53 -20.84 5.50
C LEU A 575 16.02 -20.65 5.40
N ALA A 576 15.58 -19.42 5.24
CA ALA A 576 14.15 -19.08 5.16
C ALA A 576 13.40 -19.82 4.03
N HIS A 577 14.06 -20.02 2.89
CA HIS A 577 13.50 -20.65 1.69
C HIS A 577 13.82 -22.14 1.56
N ARG A 578 14.59 -22.69 2.49
CA ARG A 578 15.00 -24.09 2.47
C ARG A 578 14.99 -24.67 3.87
N LEU A 579 14.19 -25.70 4.05
CA LEU A 579 14.06 -26.40 5.32
C LEU A 579 14.49 -27.84 5.10
N THR A 580 15.38 -28.33 5.97
CA THR A 580 15.73 -29.75 6.02
C THR A 580 15.12 -30.39 7.25
N ALA A 581 14.62 -31.61 7.12
CA ALA A 581 14.07 -32.36 8.24
C ALA A 581 14.36 -33.84 8.12
N ALA A 582 14.64 -34.49 9.27
CA ALA A 582 14.62 -35.93 9.41
C ALA A 582 13.25 -36.32 9.96
N ILE A 583 12.44 -37.02 9.17
CA ILE A 583 11.08 -37.43 9.52
C ILE A 583 11.08 -38.92 9.86
N GLN A 584 10.63 -39.25 11.06
CA GLN A 584 10.35 -40.63 11.46
C GLN A 584 8.84 -40.85 11.36
N VAL A 585 8.44 -41.81 10.54
CA VAL A 585 7.04 -42.26 10.39
C VAL A 585 6.85 -43.55 11.16
N ASP A 586 6.03 -43.53 12.20
CA ASP A 586 5.83 -44.66 13.11
C ASP A 586 4.69 -45.58 12.63
N ARG A 587 3.81 -45.08 11.76
CA ARG A 587 2.71 -45.86 11.16
C ARG A 587 2.42 -45.41 9.73
N PRO A 588 1.96 -46.30 8.85
CA PRO A 588 1.54 -45.91 7.49
C PRO A 588 0.52 -44.76 7.51
N GLY A 589 0.73 -43.77 6.63
CA GLY A 589 -0.10 -42.58 6.59
C GLY A 589 0.19 -41.58 7.71
N GLY A 590 1.26 -41.77 8.48
CA GLY A 590 1.70 -40.82 9.51
C GLY A 590 1.97 -39.43 8.94
N GLN A 591 1.58 -38.40 9.68
CA GLN A 591 1.67 -37.01 9.25
C GLN A 591 2.36 -36.15 10.29
N VAL A 592 3.24 -35.28 9.87
CA VAL A 592 3.91 -34.30 10.73
C VAL A 592 3.74 -32.89 10.19
N ARG A 593 3.45 -31.93 11.06
CA ARG A 593 3.42 -30.52 10.74
C ARG A 593 4.81 -29.94 10.87
N LEU A 594 5.25 -29.27 9.83
CA LEU A 594 6.50 -28.53 9.86
C LEU A 594 6.25 -27.07 10.24
N PRO A 595 7.16 -26.43 10.96
CA PRO A 595 7.02 -25.04 11.42
C PRO A 595 7.33 -24.04 10.29
N VAL A 596 6.65 -24.17 9.18
CA VAL A 596 6.74 -23.29 8.01
C VAL A 596 5.36 -23.10 7.39
N ALA A 597 5.07 -21.87 6.95
CA ALA A 597 3.80 -21.58 6.29
C ALA A 597 3.68 -22.38 4.98
N TRP A 598 2.47 -22.86 4.71
CA TRP A 598 2.20 -23.60 3.48
C TRP A 598 2.29 -22.68 2.26
N SER A 599 2.84 -23.22 1.18
CA SER A 599 2.73 -22.70 -0.17
C SER A 599 2.65 -23.84 -1.17
N PRO A 600 1.83 -23.75 -2.23
CA PRO A 600 1.82 -24.76 -3.30
C PRO A 600 3.14 -24.79 -4.08
N HIS A 601 4.03 -23.83 -3.85
CA HIS A 601 5.34 -23.71 -4.50
C HIS A 601 6.48 -24.33 -3.70
N TRP A 602 6.19 -24.95 -2.55
CA TRP A 602 7.14 -25.79 -1.87
C TRP A 602 7.38 -27.06 -2.69
N GLN A 603 8.64 -27.30 -3.02
CA GLN A 603 9.07 -28.55 -3.63
C GLN A 603 9.69 -29.47 -2.57
N LEU A 604 9.19 -30.65 -2.49
CA LEU A 604 9.70 -31.68 -1.60
C LEU A 604 10.75 -32.51 -2.34
N GLN A 605 12.01 -32.39 -1.91
CA GLN A 605 13.09 -33.29 -2.30
C GLN A 605 13.18 -34.38 -1.24
N ALA A 606 12.69 -35.57 -1.58
CA ALA A 606 12.60 -36.70 -0.64
C ALA A 606 12.54 -38.01 -1.40
N PRO A 607 12.74 -39.17 -0.72
CA PRO A 607 12.44 -40.48 -1.26
C PRO A 607 10.99 -40.56 -1.78
N ALA A 608 10.78 -41.44 -2.77
CA ALA A 608 9.46 -41.60 -3.39
C ALA A 608 8.37 -41.94 -2.38
N GLY A 609 7.19 -41.35 -2.59
CA GLY A 609 5.97 -41.65 -1.82
C GLY A 609 5.63 -40.67 -0.70
N LEU A 610 6.53 -39.75 -0.33
CA LEU A 610 6.18 -38.67 0.62
C LEU A 610 5.34 -37.59 -0.09
N GLY A 611 4.29 -37.15 0.60
CA GLY A 611 3.43 -36.08 0.12
C GLY A 611 3.50 -34.81 0.98
N ILE A 612 3.28 -33.64 0.36
CA ILE A 612 3.16 -32.37 1.09
C ILE A 612 1.81 -31.70 0.79
N ARG A 613 1.27 -31.04 1.79
CA ARG A 613 0.04 -30.26 1.67
C ARG A 613 -0.05 -29.17 2.74
N GLY A 614 -0.97 -28.22 2.56
CA GLY A 614 -1.36 -27.30 3.63
C GLY A 614 -2.40 -27.93 4.57
N ASP A 615 -2.32 -27.61 5.84
CA ASP A 615 -3.39 -27.92 6.78
C ASP A 615 -4.38 -26.75 6.89
N LYS A 616 -5.44 -26.93 7.69
CA LYS A 616 -6.47 -25.88 7.96
C LYS A 616 -5.88 -24.65 8.65
N MET A 617 -4.71 -24.75 9.22
CA MET A 617 -4.02 -23.66 9.93
C MET A 617 -2.99 -22.94 9.05
N GLY A 618 -2.87 -23.33 7.78
CA GLY A 618 -1.88 -22.76 6.87
C GLY A 618 -0.45 -23.22 7.12
N LEU A 619 -0.26 -24.36 7.81
CA LEU A 619 1.05 -24.98 8.02
C LEU A 619 1.32 -26.08 7.00
N THR A 620 2.60 -26.29 6.70
CA THR A 620 3.03 -27.37 5.82
C THR A 620 2.99 -28.71 6.56
N VAL A 621 2.28 -29.67 5.98
CA VAL A 621 2.19 -31.04 6.49
C VAL A 621 2.91 -31.99 5.53
N VAL A 622 3.78 -32.81 6.06
CA VAL A 622 4.39 -33.93 5.33
C VAL A 622 3.74 -35.23 5.77
N SER A 623 3.41 -36.09 4.82
CA SER A 623 2.83 -37.43 5.09
C SER A 623 3.68 -38.51 4.46
N GLY A 624 3.91 -39.62 5.19
CA GLY A 624 4.66 -40.77 4.73
C GLY A 624 3.75 -41.97 4.48
N PRO A 625 3.91 -42.69 3.35
CA PRO A 625 3.09 -43.85 3.00
C PRO A 625 3.37 -45.06 3.86
N SER A 626 4.59 -45.22 4.34
CA SER A 626 5.09 -46.38 5.12
C SER A 626 5.88 -45.92 6.33
N THR A 627 6.04 -46.84 7.28
CA THR A 627 6.93 -46.65 8.43
C THR A 627 8.38 -46.54 7.98
N GLY A 628 9.15 -45.66 8.62
CA GLY A 628 10.58 -45.49 8.29
C GLY A 628 11.10 -44.12 8.63
N ASN A 629 12.39 -43.93 8.39
CA ASN A 629 13.09 -42.66 8.55
C ASN A 629 13.35 -42.04 7.17
N TYR A 630 12.99 -40.77 7.02
CA TYR A 630 13.10 -40.06 5.76
C TYR A 630 13.86 -38.75 5.97
N ALA A 631 14.94 -38.58 5.21
CA ALA A 631 15.58 -37.27 5.09
C ALA A 631 14.84 -36.47 4.00
N VAL A 632 14.34 -35.28 4.33
CA VAL A 632 13.59 -34.45 3.41
C VAL A 632 14.19 -33.05 3.34
N THR A 633 14.11 -32.45 2.16
CA THR A 633 14.38 -31.04 1.94
C THR A 633 13.16 -30.41 1.29
N LEU A 634 12.65 -29.37 1.92
CA LEU A 634 11.63 -28.48 1.33
C LEU A 634 12.35 -27.26 0.80
N GLU A 635 12.14 -26.95 -0.47
CA GLU A 635 12.69 -25.78 -1.11
C GLU A 635 11.56 -24.94 -1.74
N TYR A 636 11.53 -23.65 -1.45
CA TYR A 636 10.58 -22.76 -2.07
C TYR A 636 11.05 -22.34 -3.45
N VAL A 637 10.28 -22.71 -4.47
CA VAL A 637 10.54 -22.34 -5.86
C VAL A 637 9.59 -21.24 -6.28
N SER A 638 10.15 -20.06 -6.49
CA SER A 638 9.36 -18.89 -6.91
C SER A 638 8.68 -19.16 -8.24
N PRO A 639 7.34 -18.98 -8.33
CA PRO A 639 6.62 -19.12 -9.58
C PRO A 639 7.04 -18.03 -10.58
N LYS A 640 7.35 -18.45 -11.81
CA LYS A 640 7.91 -17.55 -12.83
C LYS A 640 6.89 -17.08 -13.87
N LEU A 641 5.69 -17.65 -13.89
CA LEU A 641 4.69 -17.34 -14.94
C LEU A 641 4.37 -15.84 -15.00
N GLY A 642 4.03 -15.24 -13.86
CA GLY A 642 3.75 -13.80 -13.79
C GLY A 642 4.93 -12.94 -14.26
N LEU A 643 6.17 -13.35 -13.92
CA LEU A 643 7.38 -12.66 -14.38
C LEU A 643 7.56 -12.75 -15.89
N TRP A 644 7.35 -13.94 -16.49
CA TRP A 644 7.46 -14.14 -17.95
C TRP A 644 6.40 -13.35 -18.70
N VAL A 645 5.15 -13.37 -18.23
CA VAL A 645 4.05 -12.58 -18.81
C VAL A 645 4.38 -11.08 -18.75
N SER A 646 4.85 -10.61 -17.60
CA SER A 646 5.24 -9.22 -17.41
C SER A 646 6.39 -8.82 -18.35
N ALA A 647 7.43 -9.64 -18.44
CA ALA A 647 8.58 -9.39 -19.33
C ALA A 647 8.16 -9.34 -20.81
N ALA A 648 7.34 -10.29 -21.26
CA ALA A 648 6.79 -10.30 -22.62
C ALA A 648 5.96 -9.04 -22.92
N ALA A 649 5.12 -8.60 -21.97
CA ALA A 649 4.34 -7.38 -22.10
C ALA A 649 5.24 -6.13 -22.18
N TRP A 650 6.29 -6.03 -21.37
CA TRP A 650 7.25 -4.93 -21.46
C TRP A 650 8.02 -4.92 -22.78
N LEU A 651 8.40 -6.07 -23.30
CA LEU A 651 9.01 -6.18 -24.64
C LEU A 651 8.05 -5.71 -25.73
N ALA A 652 6.76 -6.05 -25.63
CA ALA A 652 5.74 -5.57 -26.56
C ALA A 652 5.56 -4.04 -26.47
N VAL A 653 5.54 -3.47 -25.27
CA VAL A 653 5.51 -2.01 -25.02
C VAL A 653 6.73 -1.33 -25.68
N ALA A 654 7.92 -1.88 -25.45
CA ALA A 654 9.15 -1.36 -26.07
C ALA A 654 9.11 -1.46 -27.61
N GLY A 655 8.64 -2.58 -28.15
CA GLY A 655 8.42 -2.77 -29.58
C GLY A 655 7.48 -1.70 -30.19
N LEU A 656 6.36 -1.43 -29.54
CA LEU A 656 5.43 -0.37 -29.96
C LEU A 656 6.08 1.02 -29.91
N ALA A 657 6.95 1.29 -28.94
CA ALA A 657 7.61 2.58 -28.77
C ALA A 657 8.61 2.88 -29.91
N VAL A 658 9.27 1.83 -30.44
CA VAL A 658 10.28 1.99 -31.52
C VAL A 658 9.70 1.87 -32.91
N LEU A 659 8.42 1.48 -33.08
CA LEU A 659 7.80 1.41 -34.40
C LEU A 659 7.96 2.75 -35.14
N PRO A 660 8.48 2.73 -36.39
CA PRO A 660 8.65 3.93 -37.16
C PRO A 660 7.31 4.63 -37.38
N ARG A 661 7.29 5.95 -37.30
CA ARG A 661 6.15 6.73 -37.75
C ARG A 661 5.90 6.35 -39.21
N ARG A 662 4.84 5.60 -39.52
CA ARG A 662 4.39 5.47 -40.89
C ARG A 662 4.21 6.91 -41.40
N ARG A 663 5.19 7.40 -42.17
CA ARG A 663 4.99 8.59 -43.02
C ARG A 663 3.81 8.21 -43.87
N ARG A 664 2.62 8.80 -43.63
CA ARG A 664 1.59 8.80 -44.66
C ARG A 664 2.27 9.42 -45.89
N LEU A 665 2.59 8.61 -46.84
CA LEU A 665 2.78 9.07 -48.18
C LEU A 665 1.45 9.74 -48.53
N VAL A 666 1.36 11.03 -48.27
CA VAL A 666 0.40 11.90 -48.92
C VAL A 666 0.82 11.82 -50.37
N SER A 667 0.18 10.91 -51.09
CA SER A 667 0.17 10.97 -52.54
C SER A 667 -0.34 12.37 -52.87
N ALA A 668 0.62 13.21 -53.22
CA ALA A 668 0.34 14.48 -53.86
C ALA A 668 -0.28 14.15 -55.23
N HIS A 669 -1.54 13.80 -55.23
CA HIS A 669 -2.36 14.05 -56.36
C HIS A 669 -2.56 15.57 -56.39
N ARG A 670 -1.51 16.26 -56.89
CA ARG A 670 -1.71 17.50 -57.59
C ARG A 670 -2.60 17.18 -58.78
N GLY A 671 -3.90 17.32 -58.56
CA GLY A 671 -4.79 17.53 -59.69
C GLY A 671 -4.40 18.84 -60.33
N ASP A 672 -3.81 18.75 -61.50
CA ASP A 672 -3.70 19.86 -62.44
C ASP A 672 -5.13 20.40 -62.71
N TYR A 673 -5.42 21.53 -62.07
CA TYR A 673 -6.54 22.36 -62.48
C TYR A 673 -6.02 23.17 -63.68
N PRO A 674 -6.61 23.06 -64.87
CA PRO A 674 -6.27 23.94 -65.97
C PRO A 674 -6.68 25.36 -65.64
N GLU A 675 -5.69 26.25 -65.60
CA GLU A 675 -5.91 27.67 -65.71
C GLU A 675 -6.55 27.95 -67.09
N GLY A 676 -7.72 28.52 -67.09
CA GLY A 676 -8.29 29.02 -68.33
C GLY A 676 -9.73 29.44 -68.19
N SER A 677 -9.90 30.71 -67.98
CA SER A 677 -10.77 31.67 -68.66
C SER A 677 -11.34 32.75 -67.73
N LYS A 678 -10.77 33.92 -67.86
CA LYS A 678 -11.45 35.16 -67.61
C LYS A 678 -12.46 35.43 -68.78
N PRO A 679 -13.52 36.14 -68.60
CA PRO A 679 -13.48 37.59 -68.55
C PRO A 679 -13.91 38.23 -67.27
#